data_6fdf2b7d4dabf9620dd5af4e59fb0f47
#
_entry.id   6fdf2b7d4dabf9620dd5af4e59fb0f47
#
_cell.length_a   1.000
_cell.length_b   1.000
_cell.length_c   1.000
_cell.angle_alpha   90.00
_cell.angle_beta   90.00
_cell.angle_gamma   90.00
#
_symmetry.space_group_name_H-M   'P 1'
#
loop_
_entity.id
_entity.type
_entity.pdbx_description
1 polymer ?
#
loop_
_entity_poly.entity_id
_entity_poly.type
_entity_poly.pdbx_seq_one_letter_code
_entity_poly.pdbx_strand_id
1 'polypeptide(L)'
;MTWLDLIGAVGVLLAITAVIGGAVAWAVGLRGLWLLAAAPAFFATITAGAAVVAPWLGLGWSLLPVAIVAVLIGGVSAAIRVVVGRRRPRTPVPPRRFDIWVLIALALPAAVLVWRCVEILGAPGSFSQTFDNIFHLNGVRYVLDTANASSLHLGFMTSPSGSLAFYPAAWHGVVALIVQLTGVTIPVATNAMIIVVSAGIWPVGAVLLARTLAGARPAVAIAAGAVAAGVPAFPILLLDYGVLYPLMYGLALLPFALAVGVGMLGVAKDSPHLDAGWWILVFAGAIGGMTLAHPGAFVALLALSAPMVCAVVVRALRRRGWRRRALTIAGFLSYLVAGVLLLKVLRPPLGARGWPLSQSMGDAVLTALAGSMWYQVPAYAAAVLVILGIVWTLIDRTREAWLMLAMYVIGAWLYVVVVALPIPNLRDAFTGSWYNNAPRLAAIFVVALLPLAAYGAARTWTWLRARIPADTRQRVPRGGAIAAGVAAAVALVAVAQIGAVPRAVEWASSTYRMTAESALVSSDEYALLTRLDEEVPESAVVAGDPFAGAALAYALADRRVLLPHALVEMDDARTRIVAALREGRFDAAACRAANEDDVRYVLDFGTAGVHGPIEGYSGLGDSSQLTLIDEQGDARLYELTGCSLAG
;
A
#
# COMPACT_ATOMS: atom_id res chain seq x y z
N MET A 1 -9.03 -3.07 -23.48
CA MET A 1 -8.15 -3.96 -22.66
C MET A 1 -8.93 -5.14 -22.12
N THR A 2 -8.34 -6.33 -22.11
CA THR A 2 -8.95 -7.61 -21.74
C THR A 2 -8.39 -8.14 -20.41
N TRP A 3 -9.00 -9.19 -19.87
CA TRP A 3 -8.45 -9.89 -18.70
C TRP A 3 -7.08 -10.54 -19.00
N LEU A 4 -6.79 -10.87 -20.26
CA LEU A 4 -5.48 -11.39 -20.67
C LEU A 4 -4.40 -10.30 -20.58
N ASP A 5 -4.73 -9.06 -20.91
CA ASP A 5 -3.81 -7.92 -20.76
C ASP A 5 -3.47 -7.69 -19.28
N LEU A 6 -4.47 -7.76 -18.39
CA LEU A 6 -4.27 -7.65 -16.95
C LEU A 6 -3.42 -8.81 -16.41
N ILE A 7 -3.68 -10.06 -16.82
CA ILE A 7 -2.88 -11.23 -16.44
C ILE A 7 -1.44 -11.07 -16.94
N GLY A 8 -1.24 -10.58 -18.16
CA GLY A 8 0.07 -10.26 -18.72
C GLY A 8 0.83 -9.24 -17.88
N ALA A 9 0.16 -8.14 -17.49
CA ALA A 9 0.72 -7.09 -16.64
C ALA A 9 1.09 -7.63 -15.23
N VAL A 10 0.24 -8.45 -14.62
CA VAL A 10 0.54 -9.16 -13.35
C VAL A 10 1.77 -10.07 -13.52
N GLY A 11 1.83 -10.83 -14.63
CA GLY A 11 2.97 -11.70 -14.93
C GLY A 11 4.29 -10.94 -15.08
N VAL A 12 4.29 -9.81 -15.80
CA VAL A 12 5.46 -8.93 -15.95
C VAL A 12 5.90 -8.37 -14.60
N LEU A 13 4.97 -7.85 -13.77
CA LEU A 13 5.29 -7.34 -12.45
C LEU A 13 5.90 -8.41 -11.54
N LEU A 14 5.34 -9.61 -11.52
CA LEU A 14 5.90 -10.74 -10.77
C LEU A 14 7.29 -11.14 -11.28
N ALA A 15 7.49 -11.15 -12.59
CA ALA A 15 8.77 -11.48 -13.20
C ALA A 15 9.87 -10.48 -12.85
N ILE A 16 9.63 -9.16 -13.02
CA ILE A 16 10.62 -8.13 -12.65
C ILE A 16 10.88 -8.11 -11.15
N THR A 17 9.87 -8.34 -10.32
CA THR A 17 10.03 -8.48 -8.87
C THR A 17 10.92 -9.67 -8.51
N ALA A 18 10.69 -10.82 -9.13
CA ALA A 18 11.49 -12.04 -8.90
C ALA A 18 12.93 -11.89 -9.41
N VAL A 19 13.10 -11.34 -10.62
CA VAL A 19 14.42 -11.18 -11.24
C VAL A 19 15.25 -10.12 -10.52
N ILE A 20 14.69 -8.94 -10.30
CA ILE A 20 15.42 -7.81 -9.71
C ILE A 20 15.57 -7.99 -8.20
N GLY A 21 14.46 -8.00 -7.48
CA GLY A 21 14.48 -8.09 -6.02
C GLY A 21 14.90 -9.47 -5.52
N GLY A 22 14.43 -10.54 -6.19
CA GLY A 22 14.76 -11.91 -5.84
C GLY A 22 16.24 -12.26 -6.07
N ALA A 23 16.85 -11.80 -7.17
CA ALA A 23 18.29 -12.04 -7.42
C ALA A 23 19.16 -11.35 -6.36
N VAL A 24 18.84 -10.10 -5.98
CA VAL A 24 19.60 -9.39 -4.93
C VAL A 24 19.38 -10.06 -3.57
N ALA A 25 18.16 -10.42 -3.22
CA ALA A 25 17.87 -11.15 -1.98
C ALA A 25 18.58 -12.51 -1.93
N TRP A 26 18.67 -13.21 -3.07
CA TRP A 26 19.43 -14.44 -3.20
C TRP A 26 20.94 -14.20 -3.03
N ALA A 27 21.49 -13.15 -3.63
CA ALA A 27 22.89 -12.75 -3.52
C ALA A 27 23.26 -12.41 -2.07
N VAL A 28 22.38 -11.75 -1.33
CA VAL A 28 22.50 -11.50 0.12
C VAL A 28 22.43 -12.78 0.95
N GLY A 29 21.87 -13.86 0.41
CA GLY A 29 21.85 -15.21 1.00
C GLY A 29 20.56 -15.62 1.63
N LEU A 30 19.48 -14.92 1.35
CA LEU A 30 18.14 -15.34 1.75
C LEU A 30 17.66 -16.53 0.90
N ARG A 31 16.86 -17.41 1.49
CA ARG A 31 16.36 -18.63 0.85
C ARG A 31 14.93 -18.96 1.33
N GLY A 32 14.19 -19.73 0.53
CA GLY A 32 12.84 -20.19 0.86
C GLY A 32 11.88 -19.02 1.10
N LEU A 33 11.07 -19.10 2.15
CA LEU A 33 10.06 -18.07 2.47
C LEU A 33 10.69 -16.68 2.71
N TRP A 34 11.91 -16.62 3.28
CA TRP A 34 12.63 -15.36 3.47
C TRP A 34 13.04 -14.72 2.14
N LEU A 35 13.45 -15.51 1.16
CA LEU A 35 13.73 -15.03 -0.21
C LEU A 35 12.45 -14.51 -0.87
N LEU A 36 11.36 -15.28 -0.76
CA LEU A 36 10.09 -14.93 -1.37
C LEU A 36 9.52 -13.61 -0.81
N ALA A 37 9.62 -13.40 0.51
CA ALA A 37 9.18 -12.16 1.16
C ALA A 37 10.15 -10.99 0.93
N ALA A 38 11.44 -11.25 0.77
CA ALA A 38 12.43 -10.23 0.51
C ALA A 38 12.38 -9.69 -0.92
N ALA A 39 12.00 -10.52 -1.90
CA ALA A 39 11.99 -10.13 -3.31
C ALA A 39 11.18 -8.85 -3.56
N PRO A 40 9.92 -8.70 -3.14
CA PRO A 40 9.16 -7.46 -3.34
C PRO A 40 9.72 -6.28 -2.53
N ALA A 41 10.28 -6.50 -1.34
CA ALA A 41 10.85 -5.43 -0.52
C ALA A 41 12.15 -4.87 -1.14
N PHE A 42 13.02 -5.75 -1.62
CA PHE A 42 14.23 -5.35 -2.33
C PHE A 42 13.90 -4.70 -3.67
N PHE A 43 12.93 -5.24 -4.42
CA PHE A 43 12.44 -4.61 -5.64
C PHE A 43 11.95 -3.20 -5.37
N ALA A 44 11.08 -2.99 -4.38
CA ALA A 44 10.60 -1.66 -3.99
C ALA A 44 11.74 -0.70 -3.60
N THR A 45 12.75 -1.19 -2.85
CA THR A 45 13.89 -0.37 -2.44
C THR A 45 14.80 0.00 -3.61
N ILE A 46 15.04 -0.95 -4.51
CA ILE A 46 15.87 -0.73 -5.71
C ILE A 46 15.17 0.23 -6.67
N THR A 47 13.87 0.04 -6.95
CA THR A 47 13.11 0.91 -7.84
C THR A 47 12.98 2.32 -7.27
N ALA A 48 12.64 2.46 -5.99
CA ALA A 48 12.54 3.77 -5.34
C ALA A 48 13.90 4.50 -5.28
N GLY A 49 14.97 3.78 -4.99
CA GLY A 49 16.34 4.32 -5.00
C GLY A 49 16.79 4.72 -6.40
N ALA A 50 16.54 3.88 -7.40
CA ALA A 50 16.81 4.18 -8.80
C ALA A 50 16.05 5.40 -9.29
N ALA A 51 14.78 5.54 -8.90
CA ALA A 51 13.95 6.69 -9.25
C ALA A 51 14.51 8.02 -8.71
N VAL A 52 15.10 8.00 -7.51
CA VAL A 52 15.72 9.21 -6.92
C VAL A 52 17.05 9.54 -7.60
N VAL A 53 17.84 8.52 -7.95
CA VAL A 53 19.21 8.73 -8.48
C VAL A 53 19.23 8.96 -9.99
N ALA A 54 18.29 8.37 -10.74
CA ALA A 54 18.25 8.43 -12.20
C ALA A 54 18.31 9.87 -12.77
N PRO A 55 17.52 10.85 -12.27
CA PRO A 55 17.58 12.22 -12.76
C PRO A 55 18.94 12.89 -12.53
N TRP A 56 19.64 12.57 -11.44
CA TRP A 56 20.98 13.12 -11.17
C TRP A 56 22.05 12.60 -12.15
N LEU A 57 21.77 11.46 -12.78
CA LEU A 57 22.63 10.85 -13.78
C LEU A 57 22.19 11.18 -15.22
N GLY A 58 21.15 12.02 -15.40
CA GLY A 58 20.56 12.34 -16.70
C GLY A 58 19.83 11.15 -17.34
N LEU A 59 19.39 10.17 -16.55
CA LEU A 59 18.66 9.00 -17.03
C LEU A 59 17.16 9.20 -16.85
N GLY A 60 16.40 9.02 -17.93
CA GLY A 60 14.94 8.96 -17.85
C GLY A 60 14.45 7.70 -17.13
N TRP A 61 13.27 7.79 -16.51
CA TRP A 61 12.64 6.67 -15.80
C TRP A 61 12.29 5.51 -16.76
N SER A 62 12.87 4.38 -16.50
CA SER A 62 12.68 3.15 -17.27
C SER A 62 13.25 1.95 -16.48
N LEU A 63 13.20 0.77 -17.07
CA LEU A 63 13.82 -0.43 -16.49
C LEU A 63 15.36 -0.31 -16.37
N LEU A 64 16.01 0.52 -17.21
CA LEU A 64 17.47 0.64 -17.26
C LEU A 64 18.09 1.12 -15.93
N PRO A 65 17.72 2.27 -15.33
CA PRO A 65 18.27 2.71 -14.06
C PRO A 65 17.98 1.70 -12.93
N VAL A 66 16.84 1.02 -12.97
CA VAL A 66 16.50 -0.04 -11.99
C VAL A 66 17.44 -1.23 -12.12
N ALA A 67 17.71 -1.67 -13.34
CA ALA A 67 18.64 -2.77 -13.62
C ALA A 67 20.07 -2.43 -13.21
N ILE A 68 20.53 -1.20 -13.48
CA ILE A 68 21.86 -0.73 -13.07
C ILE A 68 22.02 -0.81 -11.53
N VAL A 69 21.06 -0.25 -10.78
CA VAL A 69 21.10 -0.28 -9.31
C VAL A 69 21.03 -1.72 -8.79
N ALA A 70 20.19 -2.57 -9.38
CA ALA A 70 20.09 -3.99 -9.02
C ALA A 70 21.40 -4.75 -9.23
N VAL A 71 22.04 -4.56 -10.38
CA VAL A 71 23.32 -5.21 -10.71
C VAL A 71 24.43 -4.72 -9.78
N LEU A 72 24.49 -3.42 -9.46
CA LEU A 72 25.47 -2.87 -8.52
C LEU A 72 25.29 -3.47 -7.12
N ILE A 73 24.08 -3.39 -6.56
CA ILE A 73 23.83 -3.91 -5.20
C ILE A 73 23.99 -5.44 -5.16
N GLY A 74 23.43 -6.14 -6.13
CA GLY A 74 23.49 -7.60 -6.23
C GLY A 74 24.90 -8.10 -6.47
N GLY A 75 25.65 -7.48 -7.39
CA GLY A 75 27.02 -7.82 -7.73
C GLY A 75 27.98 -7.58 -6.55
N VAL A 76 27.89 -6.41 -5.90
CA VAL A 76 28.68 -6.11 -4.69
C VAL A 76 28.34 -7.11 -3.57
N SER A 77 27.07 -7.40 -3.35
CA SER A 77 26.64 -8.37 -2.34
C SER A 77 27.18 -9.78 -2.62
N ALA A 78 27.11 -10.23 -3.87
CA ALA A 78 27.65 -11.51 -4.30
C ALA A 78 29.18 -11.58 -4.16
N ALA A 79 29.89 -10.52 -4.56
CA ALA A 79 31.35 -10.43 -4.45
C ALA A 79 31.81 -10.49 -2.98
N ILE A 80 31.20 -9.69 -2.10
CA ILE A 80 31.49 -9.72 -0.65
C ILE A 80 31.23 -11.12 -0.10
N ARG A 81 30.14 -11.77 -0.52
CA ARG A 81 29.78 -13.11 -0.05
C ARG A 81 30.79 -14.17 -0.46
N VAL A 82 31.30 -14.10 -1.68
CA VAL A 82 32.37 -15.00 -2.18
C VAL A 82 33.66 -14.78 -1.39
N VAL A 83 34.09 -13.54 -1.22
CA VAL A 83 35.33 -13.20 -0.49
C VAL A 83 35.24 -13.63 0.98
N VAL A 84 34.16 -13.30 1.67
CA VAL A 84 33.93 -13.68 3.07
C VAL A 84 33.78 -15.20 3.21
N GLY A 85 33.07 -15.84 2.27
CA GLY A 85 32.87 -17.30 2.24
C GLY A 85 34.16 -18.09 2.06
N ARG A 86 35.11 -17.57 1.28
CA ARG A 86 36.46 -18.16 1.13
C ARG A 86 37.27 -18.10 2.42
N ARG A 87 37.07 -17.08 3.25
CA ARG A 87 37.80 -16.89 4.52
C ARG A 87 37.21 -17.65 5.71
N ARG A 88 35.91 -18.00 5.64
CA ARG A 88 35.17 -18.70 6.70
C ARG A 88 34.38 -19.86 6.09
N PRO A 89 34.95 -21.07 6.07
CA PRO A 89 34.23 -22.26 5.60
C PRO A 89 32.97 -22.44 6.43
N ARG A 90 31.84 -22.55 5.73
CA ARG A 90 30.52 -22.72 6.35
C ARG A 90 30.23 -24.18 6.57
N THR A 91 29.72 -24.51 7.75
CA THR A 91 29.01 -25.77 7.91
C THR A 91 27.82 -25.81 6.94
N PRO A 92 27.69 -26.85 6.11
CA PRO A 92 26.56 -26.98 5.20
C PRO A 92 25.26 -26.97 6.00
N VAL A 93 24.48 -25.93 5.85
CA VAL A 93 23.10 -25.92 6.35
C VAL A 93 22.29 -26.73 5.33
N PRO A 94 21.62 -27.83 5.74
CA PRO A 94 20.84 -28.63 4.82
C PRO A 94 19.79 -27.74 4.15
N PRO A 95 19.53 -27.91 2.83
CA PRO A 95 18.54 -27.12 2.13
C PRO A 95 17.19 -27.29 2.81
N ARG A 96 16.65 -26.22 3.36
CA ARG A 96 15.27 -26.23 3.87
C ARG A 96 14.36 -26.51 2.67
N ARG A 97 13.83 -27.73 2.61
CA ARG A 97 12.82 -28.09 1.61
C ARG A 97 11.62 -27.18 1.80
N PHE A 98 11.03 -26.72 0.71
CA PHE A 98 9.77 -26.00 0.74
C PHE A 98 8.74 -26.92 1.39
N ASP A 99 8.21 -26.52 2.54
CA ASP A 99 7.19 -27.28 3.24
C ASP A 99 5.86 -27.10 2.50
N ILE A 100 5.22 -28.20 2.11
CA ILE A 100 3.91 -28.19 1.43
C ILE A 100 2.87 -27.33 2.16
N TRP A 101 2.96 -27.28 3.49
CA TRP A 101 2.06 -26.48 4.32
C TRP A 101 2.26 -24.97 4.13
N VAL A 102 3.48 -24.53 3.81
CA VAL A 102 3.74 -23.14 3.43
C VAL A 102 3.14 -22.83 2.06
N LEU A 103 3.25 -23.75 1.10
CA LEU A 103 2.60 -23.56 -0.21
C LEU A 103 1.08 -23.44 -0.07
N ILE A 104 0.44 -24.32 0.71
CA ILE A 104 -0.99 -24.27 0.99
C ILE A 104 -1.37 -22.97 1.69
N ALA A 105 -0.57 -22.56 2.71
CA ALA A 105 -0.78 -21.33 3.47
C ALA A 105 -0.62 -20.06 2.64
N LEU A 106 0.05 -20.11 1.50
CA LEU A 106 0.19 -19.00 0.56
C LEU A 106 -0.84 -19.09 -0.58
N ALA A 107 -1.01 -20.26 -1.19
CA ALA A 107 -1.84 -20.43 -2.38
C ALA A 107 -3.34 -20.23 -2.11
N LEU A 108 -3.87 -20.75 -1.00
CA LEU A 108 -5.29 -20.59 -0.67
C LEU A 108 -5.68 -19.12 -0.42
N PRO A 109 -4.99 -18.38 0.47
CA PRO A 109 -5.28 -16.95 0.64
C PRO A 109 -5.06 -16.14 -0.62
N ALA A 110 -4.00 -16.43 -1.39
CA ALA A 110 -3.74 -15.73 -2.65
C ALA A 110 -4.89 -15.92 -3.65
N ALA A 111 -5.36 -17.15 -3.83
CA ALA A 111 -6.49 -17.45 -4.72
C ALA A 111 -7.77 -16.72 -4.28
N VAL A 112 -8.06 -16.70 -2.98
CA VAL A 112 -9.20 -15.96 -2.43
C VAL A 112 -9.06 -14.45 -2.65
N LEU A 113 -7.89 -13.89 -2.38
CA LEU A 113 -7.65 -12.45 -2.56
C LEU A 113 -7.69 -12.05 -4.04
N VAL A 114 -7.17 -12.87 -4.97
CA VAL A 114 -7.34 -12.65 -6.42
C VAL A 114 -8.83 -12.65 -6.78
N TRP A 115 -9.58 -13.65 -6.32
CA TRP A 115 -11.03 -13.70 -6.55
C TRP A 115 -11.73 -12.44 -6.05
N ARG A 116 -11.44 -11.99 -4.81
CA ARG A 116 -12.04 -10.76 -4.25
C ARG A 116 -11.62 -9.51 -5.01
N CYS A 117 -10.35 -9.41 -5.43
CA CYS A 117 -9.92 -8.30 -6.28
C CYS A 117 -10.67 -8.29 -7.62
N VAL A 118 -10.84 -9.44 -8.29
CA VAL A 118 -11.61 -9.54 -9.54
C VAL A 118 -13.07 -9.14 -9.33
N GLU A 119 -13.69 -9.57 -8.21
CA GLU A 119 -15.06 -9.20 -7.84
C GLU A 119 -15.20 -7.68 -7.59
N ILE A 120 -14.23 -7.06 -6.91
CA ILE A 120 -14.21 -5.62 -6.65
C ILE A 120 -14.03 -4.83 -7.95
N LEU A 121 -13.09 -5.22 -8.78
CA LEU A 121 -12.76 -4.52 -10.02
C LEU A 121 -13.87 -4.63 -11.08
N GLY A 122 -14.53 -5.78 -11.19
CA GLY A 122 -15.58 -6.05 -12.19
C GLY A 122 -15.10 -6.11 -13.63
N ALA A 123 -14.18 -5.23 -14.04
CA ALA A 123 -13.55 -5.22 -15.36
C ALA A 123 -12.05 -4.89 -15.27
N PRO A 124 -11.20 -5.34 -16.24
CA PRO A 124 -9.75 -5.15 -16.17
C PRO A 124 -9.30 -3.69 -16.17
N GLY A 125 -10.05 -2.80 -16.83
CA GLY A 125 -9.78 -1.36 -16.91
C GLY A 125 -10.57 -0.50 -15.93
N SER A 126 -11.33 -1.09 -15.00
CA SER A 126 -12.06 -0.32 -13.99
C SER A 126 -11.12 0.46 -13.08
N PHE A 127 -11.57 1.60 -12.64
CA PHE A 127 -10.83 2.44 -11.70
C PHE A 127 -11.77 3.00 -10.64
N SER A 128 -11.23 3.31 -9.48
CA SER A 128 -12.02 3.82 -8.36
C SER A 128 -12.62 5.19 -8.65
N GLN A 129 -13.88 5.38 -8.28
CA GLN A 129 -14.65 6.62 -8.38
C GLN A 129 -14.43 7.52 -7.15
N THR A 130 -13.22 7.51 -6.56
CA THR A 130 -12.90 8.26 -5.34
C THR A 130 -11.89 9.37 -5.60
N PHE A 131 -11.90 10.38 -4.74
CA PHE A 131 -11.13 11.61 -4.87
C PHE A 131 -9.61 11.40 -5.06
N ASP A 132 -8.97 10.59 -4.19
CA ASP A 132 -7.52 10.38 -4.24
C ASP A 132 -7.07 9.68 -5.53
N ASN A 133 -7.99 9.01 -6.23
CA ASN A 133 -7.68 8.32 -7.48
C ASN A 133 -7.28 9.28 -8.61
N ILE A 134 -7.80 10.52 -8.59
CA ILE A 134 -7.40 11.58 -9.54
C ILE A 134 -5.88 11.80 -9.47
N PHE A 135 -5.37 11.98 -8.24
CA PHE A 135 -3.92 12.17 -8.04
C PHE A 135 -3.12 10.94 -8.47
N HIS A 136 -3.60 9.75 -8.12
CA HIS A 136 -2.81 8.54 -8.36
C HIS A 136 -2.70 8.20 -9.84
N LEU A 137 -3.78 8.27 -10.60
CA LEU A 137 -3.73 7.99 -12.04
C LEU A 137 -2.95 9.07 -12.79
N ASN A 138 -3.22 10.35 -12.51
CA ASN A 138 -2.52 11.48 -13.11
C ASN A 138 -1.04 11.52 -12.71
N GLY A 139 -0.70 11.11 -11.48
CA GLY A 139 0.68 10.97 -11.03
C GLY A 139 1.47 9.92 -11.81
N VAL A 140 0.82 8.82 -12.24
CA VAL A 140 1.46 7.84 -13.15
C VAL A 140 1.70 8.45 -14.51
N ARG A 141 0.72 9.17 -15.08
CA ARG A 141 0.90 9.89 -16.35
C ARG A 141 2.03 10.91 -16.26
N TYR A 142 2.06 11.70 -15.19
CA TYR A 142 3.12 12.68 -14.96
C TYR A 142 4.52 12.05 -14.91
N VAL A 143 4.65 10.85 -14.31
CA VAL A 143 5.90 10.09 -14.34
C VAL A 143 6.28 9.66 -15.75
N LEU A 144 5.30 9.25 -16.57
CA LEU A 144 5.53 8.83 -17.95
C LEU A 144 5.98 10.01 -18.82
N ASP A 145 5.30 11.15 -18.73
CA ASP A 145 5.57 12.34 -19.53
C ASP A 145 6.90 13.02 -19.18
N THR A 146 7.18 13.12 -17.87
CA THR A 146 8.43 13.73 -17.40
C THR A 146 9.61 12.77 -17.40
N ALA A 147 9.37 11.48 -17.67
CA ALA A 147 10.33 10.40 -17.49
C ALA A 147 11.06 10.46 -16.13
N ASN A 148 10.34 10.84 -15.05
CA ASN A 148 10.90 11.07 -13.72
C ASN A 148 9.97 10.53 -12.62
N ALA A 149 10.34 9.39 -12.02
CA ALA A 149 9.61 8.75 -10.92
C ALA A 149 10.15 9.11 -9.53
N SER A 150 10.98 10.15 -9.42
CA SER A 150 11.59 10.53 -8.14
C SER A 150 10.54 11.04 -7.16
N SER A 151 10.63 10.56 -5.90
CA SER A 151 9.83 11.11 -4.81
C SER A 151 10.13 12.59 -4.51
N LEU A 152 11.23 13.13 -5.04
CA LEU A 152 11.58 14.55 -4.95
C LEU A 152 11.03 15.37 -6.13
N HIS A 153 10.27 14.74 -7.05
CA HIS A 153 9.76 15.38 -8.26
C HIS A 153 8.24 15.27 -8.40
N LEU A 154 7.63 14.14 -8.03
CA LEU A 154 6.20 13.89 -8.28
C LEU A 154 5.27 14.96 -7.72
N GLY A 155 5.61 15.58 -6.60
CA GLY A 155 4.80 16.64 -5.99
C GLY A 155 4.71 17.93 -6.84
N PHE A 156 5.62 18.14 -7.80
CA PHE A 156 5.52 19.28 -8.73
C PHE A 156 4.27 19.21 -9.63
N MET A 157 3.66 18.05 -9.78
CA MET A 157 2.38 17.94 -10.49
C MET A 157 1.29 18.84 -9.87
N THR A 158 1.29 18.99 -8.54
CA THR A 158 0.29 19.79 -7.80
C THR A 158 0.86 21.06 -7.16
N SER A 159 2.19 21.18 -7.02
CA SER A 159 2.86 22.33 -6.41
C SER A 159 4.06 22.76 -7.24
N PRO A 160 3.83 23.30 -8.45
CA PRO A 160 4.91 23.60 -9.41
C PRO A 160 5.87 24.71 -8.93
N SER A 161 5.44 25.62 -8.04
CA SER A 161 6.28 26.67 -7.46
C SER A 161 7.03 26.23 -6.19
N GLY A 162 6.75 25.02 -5.66
CA GLY A 162 7.32 24.51 -4.41
C GLY A 162 8.84 24.31 -4.50
N SER A 163 9.57 24.69 -3.44
CA SER A 163 11.03 24.50 -3.37
C SER A 163 11.42 23.03 -3.15
N LEU A 164 10.53 22.23 -2.58
CA LEU A 164 10.67 20.78 -2.37
C LEU A 164 9.31 20.10 -2.56
N ALA A 165 9.15 19.50 -3.72
CA ALA A 165 7.91 18.81 -4.10
C ALA A 165 7.96 17.31 -3.73
N PHE A 166 8.22 16.99 -2.46
CA PHE A 166 8.28 15.62 -2.00
C PHE A 166 6.89 14.97 -1.97
N TYR A 167 6.76 13.87 -2.72
CA TYR A 167 5.63 12.94 -2.63
C TYR A 167 6.12 11.49 -2.73
N PRO A 168 5.64 10.54 -1.89
CA PRO A 168 6.06 9.14 -1.95
C PRO A 168 5.71 8.51 -3.29
N ALA A 169 6.68 8.34 -4.19
CA ALA A 169 6.46 7.96 -5.58
C ALA A 169 6.75 6.49 -5.93
N ALA A 170 7.20 5.66 -4.95
CA ALA A 170 7.61 4.29 -5.27
C ALA A 170 6.48 3.47 -5.93
N TRP A 171 5.22 3.66 -5.53
CA TRP A 171 4.07 3.00 -6.15
C TRP A 171 3.88 3.48 -7.60
N HIS A 172 3.86 4.80 -7.83
CA HIS A 172 3.66 5.41 -9.15
C HIS A 172 4.77 5.00 -10.14
N GLY A 173 6.03 4.98 -9.68
CA GLY A 173 7.14 4.53 -10.50
C GLY A 173 7.02 3.06 -10.93
N VAL A 174 6.53 2.18 -10.05
CA VAL A 174 6.30 0.77 -10.41
C VAL A 174 5.14 0.65 -11.41
N VAL A 175 4.03 1.36 -11.21
CA VAL A 175 2.89 1.33 -12.15
C VAL A 175 3.31 1.88 -13.53
N ALA A 176 4.08 2.97 -13.57
CA ALA A 176 4.64 3.51 -14.81
C ALA A 176 5.54 2.48 -15.54
N LEU A 177 6.37 1.71 -14.82
CA LEU A 177 7.15 0.62 -15.42
C LEU A 177 6.26 -0.47 -16.03
N ILE A 178 5.14 -0.81 -15.39
CA ILE A 178 4.19 -1.79 -15.96
C ILE A 178 3.63 -1.25 -17.28
N VAL A 179 3.19 0.01 -17.32
CA VAL A 179 2.70 0.65 -18.55
C VAL A 179 3.78 0.61 -19.64
N GLN A 180 5.01 1.02 -19.34
CA GLN A 180 6.13 1.03 -20.29
C GLN A 180 6.49 -0.36 -20.84
N LEU A 181 6.42 -1.39 -20.00
CA LEU A 181 6.83 -2.76 -20.39
C LEU A 181 5.74 -3.54 -21.11
N THR A 182 4.48 -3.19 -20.91
CA THR A 182 3.35 -3.99 -21.42
C THR A 182 2.46 -3.25 -22.41
N GLY A 183 2.53 -1.90 -22.46
CA GLY A 183 1.65 -1.07 -23.27
C GLY A 183 0.19 -1.03 -22.79
N VAL A 184 -0.12 -1.55 -21.59
CA VAL A 184 -1.47 -1.49 -21.05
C VAL A 184 -1.78 -0.08 -20.53
N THR A 185 -3.09 0.24 -20.43
CA THR A 185 -3.53 1.53 -19.86
C THR A 185 -3.17 1.67 -18.38
N ILE A 186 -3.11 2.91 -17.89
CA ILE A 186 -2.80 3.21 -16.49
C ILE A 186 -3.76 2.50 -15.52
N PRO A 187 -5.10 2.46 -15.76
CA PRO A 187 -6.01 1.68 -14.92
C PRO A 187 -5.68 0.18 -14.86
N VAL A 188 -5.34 -0.47 -15.99
CA VAL A 188 -4.98 -1.89 -16.04
C VAL A 188 -3.67 -2.14 -15.27
N ALA A 189 -2.66 -1.29 -15.44
CA ALA A 189 -1.40 -1.37 -14.70
C ALA A 189 -1.61 -1.18 -13.18
N THR A 190 -2.49 -0.26 -12.80
CA THR A 190 -2.93 -0.04 -11.40
C THR A 190 -3.58 -1.30 -10.83
N ASN A 191 -4.49 -1.91 -11.57
CA ASN A 191 -5.20 -3.14 -11.16
C ASN A 191 -4.24 -4.35 -11.07
N ALA A 192 -3.24 -4.44 -11.94
CA ALA A 192 -2.18 -5.43 -11.82
C ALA A 192 -1.40 -5.26 -10.51
N MET A 193 -1.07 -4.01 -10.15
CA MET A 193 -0.40 -3.69 -8.88
C MET A 193 -1.27 -4.04 -7.68
N ILE A 194 -2.58 -3.75 -7.71
CA ILE A 194 -3.56 -4.12 -6.67
C ILE A 194 -3.53 -5.64 -6.43
N ILE A 195 -3.63 -6.45 -7.49
CA ILE A 195 -3.64 -7.91 -7.39
C ILE A 195 -2.32 -8.43 -6.81
N VAL A 196 -1.18 -7.94 -7.30
CA VAL A 196 0.14 -8.41 -6.84
C VAL A 196 0.39 -8.02 -5.37
N VAL A 197 0.02 -6.81 -4.97
CA VAL A 197 0.16 -6.36 -3.57
C VAL A 197 -0.75 -7.18 -2.65
N SER A 198 -2.02 -7.34 -3.01
CA SER A 198 -3.02 -8.03 -2.19
C SER A 198 -2.75 -9.53 -2.07
N ALA A 199 -2.48 -10.21 -3.18
CA ALA A 199 -2.41 -11.67 -3.24
C ALA A 199 -0.98 -12.22 -3.26
N GLY A 200 -0.02 -11.47 -3.81
CA GLY A 200 1.36 -11.89 -3.95
C GLY A 200 2.27 -11.46 -2.79
N ILE A 201 2.18 -10.20 -2.36
CA ILE A 201 3.11 -9.63 -1.36
C ILE A 201 2.58 -9.83 0.05
N TRP A 202 1.35 -9.41 0.31
CA TRP A 202 0.78 -9.38 1.67
C TRP A 202 0.74 -10.75 2.36
N PRO A 203 0.19 -11.84 1.78
CA PRO A 203 0.13 -13.13 2.47
C PRO A 203 1.51 -13.71 2.74
N VAL A 204 2.48 -13.47 1.86
CA VAL A 204 3.86 -13.95 2.03
C VAL A 204 4.52 -13.28 3.23
N GLY A 205 4.41 -11.96 3.34
CA GLY A 205 4.90 -11.20 4.48
C GLY A 205 4.22 -11.61 5.80
N ALA A 206 2.90 -11.76 5.78
CA ALA A 206 2.07 -12.17 6.90
C ALA A 206 2.47 -13.54 7.46
N VAL A 207 2.59 -14.55 6.59
CA VAL A 207 3.02 -15.91 6.97
C VAL A 207 4.46 -15.89 7.50
N LEU A 208 5.35 -15.11 6.89
CA LEU A 208 6.73 -14.97 7.36
C LEU A 208 6.78 -14.39 8.78
N LEU A 209 6.11 -13.25 9.02
CA LEU A 209 6.11 -12.58 10.32
C LEU A 209 5.55 -13.50 11.42
N ALA A 210 4.41 -14.16 11.18
CA ALA A 210 3.82 -15.09 12.12
C ALA A 210 4.78 -16.27 12.46
N ARG A 211 5.42 -16.85 11.45
CA ARG A 211 6.40 -17.93 11.66
C ARG A 211 7.65 -17.46 12.40
N THR A 212 8.11 -16.26 12.11
CA THR A 212 9.28 -15.68 12.78
C THR A 212 9.03 -15.50 14.28
N LEU A 213 7.82 -15.11 14.69
CA LEU A 213 7.44 -14.90 16.09
C LEU A 213 6.95 -16.18 16.78
N ALA A 214 6.01 -16.91 16.18
CA ALA A 214 5.36 -18.07 16.78
C ALA A 214 6.02 -19.42 16.45
N GLY A 215 6.97 -19.43 15.52
CA GLY A 215 7.73 -20.62 15.10
C GLY A 215 7.20 -21.29 13.82
N ALA A 216 8.07 -22.08 13.18
CA ALA A 216 7.85 -22.70 11.87
C ALA A 216 6.92 -23.93 11.95
N ARG A 217 5.67 -23.76 12.37
CA ARG A 217 4.66 -24.83 12.46
C ARG A 217 3.64 -24.67 11.32
N PRO A 218 3.14 -25.77 10.71
CA PRO A 218 2.09 -25.71 9.69
C PRO A 218 0.86 -24.90 10.12
N ALA A 219 0.36 -25.14 11.33
CA ALA A 219 -0.82 -24.43 11.85
C ALA A 219 -0.61 -22.91 11.98
N VAL A 220 0.62 -22.45 12.29
CA VAL A 220 0.95 -21.01 12.30
C VAL A 220 0.85 -20.42 10.89
N ALA A 221 1.42 -21.10 9.89
CA ALA A 221 1.42 -20.64 8.51
C ALA A 221 -0.01 -20.58 7.95
N ILE A 222 -0.79 -21.65 8.11
CA ILE A 222 -2.17 -21.75 7.62
C ILE A 222 -3.05 -20.69 8.27
N ALA A 223 -2.96 -20.50 9.59
CA ALA A 223 -3.77 -19.51 10.29
C ALA A 223 -3.38 -18.09 9.89
N ALA A 224 -2.07 -17.80 9.73
CA ALA A 224 -1.62 -16.49 9.26
C ALA A 224 -2.16 -16.18 7.86
N GLY A 225 -2.11 -17.14 6.93
CA GLY A 225 -2.69 -17.00 5.60
C GLY A 225 -4.20 -16.77 5.63
N ALA A 226 -4.94 -17.55 6.42
CA ALA A 226 -6.39 -17.42 6.56
C ALA A 226 -6.78 -16.03 7.13
N VAL A 227 -6.09 -15.56 8.16
CA VAL A 227 -6.32 -14.22 8.75
C VAL A 227 -5.96 -13.12 7.77
N ALA A 228 -4.88 -13.29 7.00
CA ALA A 228 -4.48 -12.31 5.97
C ALA A 228 -5.54 -12.11 4.89
N ALA A 229 -6.33 -13.14 4.55
CA ALA A 229 -7.44 -13.03 3.61
C ALA A 229 -8.80 -12.77 4.28
N GLY A 230 -8.89 -12.88 5.61
CA GLY A 230 -10.16 -12.84 6.36
C GLY A 230 -10.41 -11.55 7.14
N VAL A 231 -9.48 -10.60 7.17
CA VAL A 231 -9.67 -9.29 7.82
C VAL A 231 -9.60 -8.19 6.79
N PRO A 232 -10.74 -7.69 6.30
CA PRO A 232 -10.79 -6.82 5.12
C PRO A 232 -10.22 -5.42 5.36
N ALA A 233 -10.00 -5.00 6.61
CA ALA A 233 -9.35 -3.72 6.91
C ALA A 233 -7.93 -3.63 6.29
N PHE A 234 -7.35 -4.76 5.87
CA PHE A 234 -6.24 -4.84 4.94
C PHE A 234 -6.32 -6.14 4.13
N PRO A 235 -6.25 -6.11 2.79
CA PRO A 235 -5.96 -4.95 1.93
C PRO A 235 -7.21 -4.18 1.44
N ILE A 236 -8.43 -4.76 1.54
CA ILE A 236 -9.64 -4.28 0.84
C ILE A 236 -10.00 -2.84 1.21
N LEU A 237 -9.91 -2.46 2.48
CA LEU A 237 -10.25 -1.11 2.93
C LEU A 237 -9.42 -0.02 2.22
N LEU A 238 -8.18 -0.31 1.83
CA LEU A 238 -7.32 0.65 1.14
C LEU A 238 -7.62 0.77 -0.37
N LEU A 239 -8.52 -0.08 -0.88
CA LEU A 239 -9.12 0.04 -2.22
C LEU A 239 -10.47 0.77 -2.15
N ASP A 240 -11.22 0.61 -1.05
CA ASP A 240 -12.53 1.16 -0.84
C ASP A 240 -12.48 2.64 -0.38
N TYR A 241 -11.65 2.93 0.60
CA TYR A 241 -11.56 4.26 1.22
C TYR A 241 -10.59 5.17 0.47
N GLY A 242 -11.09 6.00 -0.43
CA GLY A 242 -10.37 7.07 -1.13
C GLY A 242 -9.22 6.63 -2.05
N VAL A 243 -8.95 5.36 -2.12
CA VAL A 243 -7.79 4.62 -2.63
C VAL A 243 -6.45 5.07 -2.04
N LEU A 244 -5.92 4.25 -1.17
CA LEU A 244 -4.65 4.52 -0.49
C LEU A 244 -3.53 3.62 -1.05
N TYR A 245 -3.36 3.56 -2.36
CA TYR A 245 -2.43 2.64 -3.05
C TYR A 245 -0.98 2.70 -2.54
N PRO A 246 -0.37 3.89 -2.33
CA PRO A 246 0.99 3.97 -1.79
C PRO A 246 1.09 3.41 -0.37
N LEU A 247 0.09 3.67 0.50
CA LEU A 247 0.04 3.12 1.85
C LEU A 247 -0.17 1.60 1.82
N MET A 248 -1.05 1.11 0.94
CA MET A 248 -1.30 -0.32 0.74
C MET A 248 -0.01 -1.06 0.38
N TYR A 249 0.77 -0.51 -0.57
CA TYR A 249 2.07 -1.07 -0.94
C TYR A 249 3.04 -1.07 0.24
N GLY A 250 3.19 0.05 0.93
CA GLY A 250 4.05 0.15 2.11
C GLY A 250 3.66 -0.83 3.23
N LEU A 251 2.36 -0.96 3.53
CA LEU A 251 1.88 -1.88 4.58
C LEU A 251 1.99 -3.36 4.18
N ALA A 252 1.90 -3.71 2.90
CA ALA A 252 2.14 -5.08 2.45
C ALA A 252 3.61 -5.51 2.65
N LEU A 253 4.56 -4.56 2.62
CA LEU A 253 5.99 -4.78 2.89
C LEU A 253 6.32 -4.78 4.38
N LEU A 254 5.50 -4.17 5.23
CA LEU A 254 5.72 -4.00 6.66
C LEU A 254 5.95 -5.32 7.42
N PRO A 255 5.22 -6.43 7.17
CA PRO A 255 5.46 -7.69 7.87
C PRO A 255 6.87 -8.25 7.63
N PHE A 256 7.42 -8.09 6.42
CA PHE A 256 8.81 -8.48 6.15
C PHE A 256 9.79 -7.62 6.94
N ALA A 257 9.61 -6.30 6.97
CA ALA A 257 10.46 -5.38 7.73
C ALA A 257 10.41 -5.69 9.24
N LEU A 258 9.23 -6.00 9.80
CA LEU A 258 9.08 -6.46 11.18
C LEU A 258 9.80 -7.80 11.42
N ALA A 259 9.65 -8.78 10.53
CA ALA A 259 10.34 -10.07 10.63
C ALA A 259 11.86 -9.91 10.62
N VAL A 260 12.39 -9.00 9.76
CA VAL A 260 13.82 -8.64 9.75
C VAL A 260 14.24 -8.00 11.07
N GLY A 261 13.47 -7.05 11.61
CA GLY A 261 13.72 -6.45 12.92
C GLY A 261 13.75 -7.48 14.04
N VAL A 262 12.79 -8.41 14.06
CA VAL A 262 12.75 -9.55 15.03
C VAL A 262 13.99 -10.43 14.92
N GLY A 263 14.41 -10.76 13.69
CA GLY A 263 15.63 -11.55 13.43
C GLY A 263 16.90 -10.83 13.87
N MET A 264 17.05 -9.56 13.46
CA MET A 264 18.22 -8.73 13.78
C MET A 264 18.36 -8.51 15.29
N LEU A 265 17.26 -8.34 16.01
CA LEU A 265 17.24 -8.17 17.47
C LEU A 265 17.44 -9.50 18.23
N GLY A 266 17.52 -10.64 17.55
CA GLY A 266 17.74 -11.95 18.16
C GLY A 266 16.58 -12.40 19.06
N VAL A 267 15.34 -12.04 18.70
CA VAL A 267 14.13 -12.44 19.41
C VAL A 267 13.26 -13.38 18.58
N ALA A 268 13.71 -13.75 17.37
CA ALA A 268 13.04 -14.67 16.48
C ALA A 268 13.07 -16.12 16.96
N LYS A 269 11.97 -16.86 16.68
CA LYS A 269 11.93 -18.34 16.79
C LYS A 269 12.36 -19.05 15.51
N ASP A 270 12.13 -18.41 14.36
CA ASP A 270 12.55 -18.92 13.05
C ASP A 270 13.13 -17.79 12.21
N SER A 271 14.45 -17.81 12.01
CA SER A 271 15.15 -16.82 11.20
C SER A 271 16.39 -17.41 10.54
N PRO A 272 16.87 -16.83 9.43
CA PRO A 272 18.15 -17.22 8.84
C PRO A 272 19.32 -16.85 9.75
N HIS A 273 20.39 -17.63 9.69
CA HIS A 273 21.63 -17.30 10.36
C HIS A 273 22.43 -16.34 9.48
N LEU A 274 22.36 -15.05 9.79
CA LEU A 274 23.10 -13.99 9.12
C LEU A 274 24.01 -13.27 10.12
N ASP A 275 25.21 -12.88 9.67
CA ASP A 275 26.07 -11.98 10.42
C ASP A 275 25.44 -10.58 10.51
N ALA A 276 25.86 -9.77 11.48
CA ALA A 276 25.27 -8.44 11.74
C ALA A 276 25.28 -7.51 10.50
N GLY A 277 26.36 -7.52 9.71
CA GLY A 277 26.45 -6.73 8.48
C GLY A 277 25.38 -7.13 7.44
N TRP A 278 25.10 -8.42 7.31
CA TRP A 278 24.05 -8.90 6.42
C TRP A 278 22.64 -8.54 6.93
N TRP A 279 22.44 -8.58 8.24
CA TRP A 279 21.18 -8.12 8.83
C TRP A 279 20.92 -6.62 8.57
N ILE A 280 21.98 -5.78 8.66
CA ILE A 280 21.87 -4.34 8.35
C ILE A 280 21.48 -4.14 6.88
N LEU A 281 22.12 -4.86 5.95
CA LEU A 281 21.78 -4.78 4.52
C LEU A 281 20.35 -5.26 4.23
N VAL A 282 19.93 -6.38 4.85
CA VAL A 282 18.55 -6.89 4.72
C VAL A 282 17.55 -5.90 5.29
N PHE A 283 17.88 -5.25 6.42
CA PHE A 283 17.02 -4.23 7.02
C PHE A 283 16.92 -2.98 6.13
N ALA A 284 18.03 -2.49 5.58
CA ALA A 284 18.02 -1.39 4.63
C ALA A 284 17.17 -1.71 3.39
N GLY A 285 17.33 -2.93 2.83
CA GLY A 285 16.48 -3.43 1.73
C GLY A 285 15.01 -3.60 2.09
N ALA A 286 14.68 -3.82 3.37
CA ALA A 286 13.30 -3.96 3.83
C ALA A 286 12.60 -2.60 4.02
N ILE A 287 13.33 -1.57 4.51
CA ILE A 287 12.72 -0.30 4.89
C ILE A 287 12.74 0.76 3.78
N GLY A 288 13.71 0.72 2.86
CA GLY A 288 13.90 1.78 1.86
C GLY A 288 12.66 1.98 0.98
N GLY A 289 12.26 0.94 0.26
CA GLY A 289 11.08 0.97 -0.60
C GLY A 289 9.77 1.15 0.18
N MET A 290 9.65 0.50 1.33
CA MET A 290 8.49 0.65 2.21
C MET A 290 8.28 2.12 2.64
N THR A 291 9.35 2.82 3.01
CA THR A 291 9.30 4.23 3.44
C THR A 291 8.97 5.17 2.29
N LEU A 292 9.58 4.92 1.10
CA LEU A 292 9.32 5.71 -0.11
C LEU A 292 8.02 5.32 -0.81
N ALA A 293 7.43 4.15 -0.48
CA ALA A 293 6.04 3.87 -0.81
C ALA A 293 5.10 4.74 0.03
N HIS A 294 5.26 4.72 1.37
CA HIS A 294 4.50 5.61 2.24
C HIS A 294 5.18 5.77 3.62
N PRO A 295 5.52 7.00 4.06
CA PRO A 295 6.16 7.25 5.36
C PRO A 295 5.37 6.69 6.55
N GLY A 296 4.03 6.65 6.46
CA GLY A 296 3.18 6.05 7.50
C GLY A 296 3.43 4.56 7.75
N ALA A 297 3.95 3.80 6.75
CA ALA A 297 4.36 2.41 6.95
C ALA A 297 5.65 2.31 7.79
N PHE A 298 6.58 3.26 7.62
CA PHE A 298 7.77 3.34 8.46
C PHE A 298 7.43 3.72 9.90
N VAL A 299 6.51 4.65 10.10
CA VAL A 299 6.01 5.00 11.46
C VAL A 299 5.32 3.79 12.10
N ALA A 300 4.57 2.99 11.32
CA ALA A 300 3.98 1.74 11.82
C ALA A 300 5.06 0.70 12.21
N LEU A 301 6.16 0.61 11.45
CA LEU A 301 7.30 -0.23 11.82
C LEU A 301 7.86 0.18 13.20
N LEU A 302 8.07 1.47 13.42
CA LEU A 302 8.57 1.98 14.72
C LEU A 302 7.61 1.63 15.85
N ALA A 303 6.32 1.87 15.67
CA ALA A 303 5.30 1.59 16.69
C ALA A 303 5.22 0.09 17.02
N LEU A 304 5.08 -0.77 16.01
CA LEU A 304 4.89 -2.20 16.20
C LEU A 304 6.17 -2.95 16.60
N SER A 305 7.36 -2.41 16.34
CA SER A 305 8.64 -2.97 16.81
C SER A 305 8.99 -2.55 18.24
N ALA A 306 8.31 -1.57 18.83
CA ALA A 306 8.60 -1.07 20.18
C ALA A 306 8.68 -2.18 21.26
N PRO A 307 7.78 -3.19 21.31
CA PRO A 307 7.90 -4.28 22.30
C PRO A 307 9.19 -5.08 22.15
N MET A 308 9.67 -5.27 20.93
CA MET A 308 10.91 -6.01 20.63
C MET A 308 12.12 -5.23 21.09
N VAL A 309 12.16 -3.92 20.83
CA VAL A 309 13.21 -3.01 21.29
C VAL A 309 13.24 -2.99 22.82
N CYS A 310 12.08 -2.83 23.48
CA CYS A 310 11.97 -2.89 24.95
C CYS A 310 12.49 -4.22 25.52
N ALA A 311 12.13 -5.35 24.90
CA ALA A 311 12.62 -6.67 25.33
C ALA A 311 14.14 -6.79 25.24
N VAL A 312 14.75 -6.23 24.21
CA VAL A 312 16.23 -6.19 24.04
C VAL A 312 16.88 -5.30 25.09
N VAL A 313 16.31 -4.11 25.32
CA VAL A 313 16.80 -3.16 26.35
C VAL A 313 16.74 -3.81 27.72
N VAL A 314 15.62 -4.39 28.12
CA VAL A 314 15.46 -5.11 29.41
C VAL A 314 16.50 -6.24 29.54
N ARG A 315 16.70 -7.04 28.48
CA ARG A 315 17.70 -8.10 28.48
C ARG A 315 19.12 -7.56 28.63
N ALA A 316 19.45 -6.46 27.97
CA ALA A 316 20.76 -5.83 28.04
C ALA A 316 21.03 -5.20 29.43
N LEU A 317 20.02 -4.58 30.04
CA LEU A 317 20.12 -4.01 31.39
C LEU A 317 20.28 -5.05 32.50
N ARG A 318 19.80 -6.28 32.29
CA ARG A 318 19.99 -7.40 33.22
C ARG A 318 21.41 -7.95 33.22
N ARG A 319 22.24 -7.66 32.18
CA ARG A 319 23.65 -8.08 32.11
C ARG A 319 24.50 -7.26 33.07
N ARG A 320 25.55 -7.87 33.66
CA ARG A 320 26.50 -7.19 34.58
C ARG A 320 27.40 -6.21 33.81
N GLY A 321 27.75 -5.08 34.43
CA GLY A 321 28.69 -4.08 33.93
C GLY A 321 28.00 -2.72 33.68
N TRP A 322 28.44 -1.69 34.43
CA TRP A 322 27.86 -0.36 34.38
C TRP A 322 28.00 0.31 33.01
N ARG A 323 29.16 0.14 32.33
CA ARG A 323 29.40 0.70 30.99
C ARG A 323 28.39 0.17 29.96
N ARG A 324 28.10 -1.14 29.97
CA ARG A 324 27.10 -1.75 29.06
C ARG A 324 25.70 -1.23 29.35
N ARG A 325 25.34 -1.07 30.62
CA ARG A 325 24.03 -0.49 31.00
C ARG A 325 23.93 0.95 30.54
N ALA A 326 24.95 1.77 30.76
CA ALA A 326 25.00 3.16 30.33
C ALA A 326 24.86 3.31 28.81
N LEU A 327 25.62 2.51 28.03
CA LEU A 327 25.51 2.48 26.56
C LEU A 327 24.13 2.01 26.08
N THR A 328 23.51 1.04 26.76
CA THR A 328 22.16 0.57 26.42
C THR A 328 21.12 1.67 26.68
N ILE A 329 21.22 2.38 27.81
CA ILE A 329 20.32 3.50 28.14
C ILE A 329 20.54 4.64 27.15
N ALA A 330 21.79 5.04 26.89
CA ALA A 330 22.11 6.09 25.93
C ALA A 330 21.58 5.76 24.53
N GLY A 331 21.79 4.52 24.03
CA GLY A 331 21.27 4.08 22.75
C GLY A 331 19.73 4.05 22.70
N PHE A 332 19.07 3.66 23.78
CA PHE A 332 17.61 3.69 23.87
C PHE A 332 17.07 5.12 23.90
N LEU A 333 17.68 6.02 24.64
CA LEU A 333 17.31 7.43 24.66
C LEU A 333 17.53 8.08 23.29
N SER A 334 18.65 7.78 22.61
CA SER A 334 18.90 8.24 21.25
C SER A 334 17.85 7.71 20.27
N TYR A 335 17.44 6.45 20.39
CA TYR A 335 16.34 5.88 19.61
C TYR A 335 15.01 6.62 19.83
N LEU A 336 14.67 6.93 21.09
CA LEU A 336 13.45 7.68 21.43
C LEU A 336 13.50 9.11 20.88
N VAL A 337 14.62 9.81 21.04
CA VAL A 337 14.80 11.18 20.51
C VAL A 337 14.71 11.19 19.00
N ALA A 338 15.42 10.28 18.31
CA ALA A 338 15.35 10.15 16.87
C ALA A 338 13.93 9.81 16.40
N GLY A 339 13.24 8.91 17.10
CA GLY A 339 11.84 8.57 16.83
C GLY A 339 10.92 9.78 16.93
N VAL A 340 11.03 10.58 17.99
CA VAL A 340 10.22 11.81 18.18
C VAL A 340 10.51 12.84 17.09
N LEU A 341 11.78 13.04 16.73
CA LEU A 341 12.17 13.97 15.66
C LEU A 341 11.62 13.52 14.30
N LEU A 342 11.75 12.24 13.97
CA LEU A 342 11.20 11.67 12.74
C LEU A 342 9.68 11.79 12.69
N LEU A 343 8.97 11.52 13.80
CA LEU A 343 7.53 11.70 13.90
C LEU A 343 7.10 13.16 13.63
N LYS A 344 7.90 14.13 14.09
CA LYS A 344 7.63 15.56 13.81
C LYS A 344 7.83 15.90 12.34
N VAL A 345 8.92 15.41 11.72
CA VAL A 345 9.25 15.67 10.30
C VAL A 345 8.28 14.97 9.35
N LEU A 346 7.90 13.73 9.66
CA LEU A 346 7.00 12.92 8.81
C LEU A 346 5.51 13.18 9.07
N ARG A 347 5.19 14.12 9.97
CA ARG A 347 3.79 14.44 10.29
C ARG A 347 3.20 15.35 9.22
N PRO A 348 2.01 15.01 8.66
CA PRO A 348 1.34 15.85 7.68
C PRO A 348 0.90 17.20 8.27
N PRO A 349 0.57 18.20 7.43
CA PRO A 349 0.07 19.51 7.89
C PRO A 349 -1.19 19.39 8.77
N LEU A 350 -1.40 20.38 9.65
CA LEU A 350 -2.54 20.38 10.59
C LEU A 350 -3.89 20.28 9.89
N GLY A 351 -4.08 21.01 8.79
CA GLY A 351 -5.32 21.01 8.03
C GLY A 351 -5.73 19.64 7.49
N ALA A 352 -4.76 18.75 7.22
CA ALA A 352 -5.02 17.40 6.74
C ALA A 352 -5.35 16.39 7.87
N ARG A 353 -5.36 16.81 9.14
CA ARG A 353 -5.53 15.94 10.32
C ARG A 353 -6.87 16.14 11.06
N GLY A 354 -7.82 16.83 10.43
CA GLY A 354 -9.09 17.26 11.03
C GLY A 354 -10.20 16.21 11.04
N TRP A 355 -9.91 14.92 10.87
CA TRP A 355 -10.93 13.87 10.81
C TRP A 355 -11.69 13.72 12.13
N PRO A 356 -13.04 13.58 12.12
CA PRO A 356 -13.87 13.49 13.31
C PRO A 356 -13.68 12.16 14.06
N LEU A 357 -14.14 12.12 15.30
CA LEU A 357 -14.34 10.88 16.05
C LEU A 357 -15.56 10.14 15.48
N SER A 358 -15.52 8.80 15.48
CA SER A 358 -16.57 7.97 14.88
C SER A 358 -17.21 6.97 15.85
N GLN A 359 -16.64 6.79 17.04
CA GLN A 359 -17.11 5.78 18.00
C GLN A 359 -17.00 6.27 19.44
N SER A 360 -17.77 5.66 20.35
CA SER A 360 -17.51 5.75 21.78
C SER A 360 -16.29 4.91 22.18
N MET A 361 -15.69 5.19 23.32
CA MET A 361 -14.53 4.42 23.83
C MET A 361 -14.86 2.94 24.01
N GLY A 362 -16.06 2.62 24.51
CA GLY A 362 -16.52 1.24 24.72
C GLY A 362 -16.70 0.50 23.39
N ASP A 363 -17.36 1.13 22.42
CA ASP A 363 -17.57 0.56 21.09
C ASP A 363 -16.24 0.34 20.36
N ALA A 364 -15.31 1.28 20.48
CA ALA A 364 -13.99 1.16 19.87
C ALA A 364 -13.20 -0.05 20.38
N VAL A 365 -13.26 -0.33 21.69
CA VAL A 365 -12.63 -1.53 22.28
C VAL A 365 -13.31 -2.81 21.78
N LEU A 366 -14.64 -2.85 21.74
CA LEU A 366 -15.38 -3.99 21.23
C LEU A 366 -15.10 -4.22 19.75
N THR A 367 -15.05 -3.15 18.96
CA THR A 367 -14.68 -3.17 17.53
C THR A 367 -13.28 -3.75 17.32
N ALA A 368 -12.31 -3.34 18.14
CA ALA A 368 -10.94 -3.87 18.07
C ALA A 368 -10.88 -5.36 18.40
N LEU A 369 -11.62 -5.83 19.43
CA LEU A 369 -11.69 -7.24 19.79
C LEU A 369 -12.42 -8.09 18.74
N ALA A 370 -13.49 -7.56 18.15
CA ALA A 370 -14.27 -8.23 17.12
C ALA A 370 -13.63 -8.22 15.72
N GLY A 371 -12.57 -7.42 15.52
CA GLY A 371 -11.99 -7.20 14.20
C GLY A 371 -12.96 -6.54 13.21
N SER A 372 -13.96 -5.78 13.72
CA SER A 372 -15.02 -5.16 12.91
C SER A 372 -14.69 -3.74 12.45
N MET A 373 -13.39 -3.39 12.40
CA MET A 373 -12.91 -2.07 12.04
C MET A 373 -13.52 -1.60 10.72
N TRP A 374 -14.03 -0.36 10.69
CA TRP A 374 -14.65 0.33 9.56
C TRP A 374 -15.99 -0.26 9.11
N TYR A 375 -16.05 -1.55 8.79
CA TYR A 375 -17.23 -2.19 8.18
C TYR A 375 -18.36 -2.54 9.16
N GLN A 376 -18.13 -2.37 10.46
CA GLN A 376 -19.10 -2.62 11.55
C GLN A 376 -19.65 -4.06 11.62
N VAL A 377 -19.03 -4.98 10.91
CA VAL A 377 -19.35 -6.41 10.91
C VAL A 377 -18.12 -7.18 11.42
N PRO A 378 -18.27 -8.11 12.39
CA PRO A 378 -17.15 -8.86 12.93
C PRO A 378 -16.42 -9.74 11.90
N ALA A 379 -15.09 -9.75 11.98
CA ALA A 379 -14.25 -10.75 11.33
C ALA A 379 -14.17 -11.99 12.27
N TYR A 380 -15.23 -12.79 12.31
CA TYR A 380 -15.47 -13.81 13.33
C TYR A 380 -14.28 -14.75 13.55
N ALA A 381 -13.70 -15.30 12.48
CA ALA A 381 -12.56 -16.20 12.59
C ALA A 381 -11.35 -15.52 13.25
N ALA A 382 -11.02 -14.31 12.82
CA ALA A 382 -9.91 -13.54 13.37
C ALA A 382 -10.15 -13.18 14.85
N ALA A 383 -11.37 -12.73 15.18
CA ALA A 383 -11.76 -12.40 16.56
C ALA A 383 -11.58 -13.60 17.51
N VAL A 384 -12.11 -14.76 17.14
CA VAL A 384 -11.95 -15.98 17.93
C VAL A 384 -10.49 -16.36 18.09
N LEU A 385 -9.71 -16.29 17.00
CA LEU A 385 -8.29 -16.65 17.05
C LEU A 385 -7.46 -15.67 17.87
N VAL A 386 -7.79 -14.37 17.86
CA VAL A 386 -7.17 -13.36 18.73
C VAL A 386 -7.49 -13.64 20.21
N ILE A 387 -8.75 -13.88 20.54
CA ILE A 387 -9.16 -14.23 21.92
C ILE A 387 -8.42 -15.48 22.41
N LEU A 388 -8.37 -16.53 21.58
CA LEU A 388 -7.57 -17.72 21.88
C LEU A 388 -6.07 -17.38 22.04
N GLY A 389 -5.53 -16.47 21.24
CA GLY A 389 -4.17 -15.98 21.36
C GLY A 389 -3.90 -15.28 22.69
N ILE A 390 -4.83 -14.45 23.15
CA ILE A 390 -4.76 -13.80 24.46
C ILE A 390 -4.79 -14.85 25.58
N VAL A 391 -5.76 -15.78 25.54
CA VAL A 391 -5.90 -16.85 26.54
C VAL A 391 -4.63 -17.70 26.62
N TRP A 392 -4.12 -18.16 25.47
CA TRP A 392 -2.88 -18.94 25.45
C TRP A 392 -1.66 -18.16 25.91
N THR A 393 -1.61 -16.84 25.67
CA THR A 393 -0.52 -15.99 26.20
C THR A 393 -0.53 -15.97 27.72
N LEU A 394 -1.71 -15.86 28.33
CA LEU A 394 -1.88 -15.87 29.80
C LEU A 394 -1.54 -17.23 30.42
N ILE A 395 -1.79 -18.33 29.71
CA ILE A 395 -1.44 -19.69 30.12
C ILE A 395 0.04 -20.00 29.96
N ASP A 396 0.57 -19.79 28.73
CA ASP A 396 1.95 -20.19 28.37
C ASP A 396 3.01 -19.26 28.94
N ARG A 397 2.71 -17.98 29.11
CA ARG A 397 3.56 -16.91 29.67
C ARG A 397 4.95 -16.83 29.06
N THR A 398 5.09 -17.23 27.78
CA THR A 398 6.35 -17.16 27.06
C THR A 398 6.66 -15.73 26.59
N ARG A 399 7.95 -15.40 26.45
CA ARG A 399 8.38 -14.08 25.98
C ARG A 399 7.76 -13.73 24.61
N GLU A 400 7.77 -14.70 23.71
CA GLU A 400 7.27 -14.51 22.34
C GLU A 400 5.75 -14.28 22.31
N ALA A 401 4.99 -14.99 23.15
CA ALA A 401 3.55 -14.76 23.32
C ALA A 401 3.27 -13.34 23.82
N TRP A 402 4.02 -12.87 24.81
CA TRP A 402 3.91 -11.49 25.30
C TRP A 402 4.30 -10.46 24.27
N LEU A 403 5.30 -10.73 23.40
CA LEU A 403 5.65 -9.82 22.30
C LEU A 403 4.51 -9.69 21.28
N MET A 404 3.86 -10.80 20.91
CA MET A 404 2.71 -10.79 19.98
C MET A 404 1.51 -10.08 20.61
N LEU A 405 1.23 -10.32 21.90
CA LEU A 405 0.18 -9.62 22.61
C LEU A 405 0.46 -8.11 22.72
N ALA A 406 1.71 -7.71 22.99
CA ALA A 406 2.08 -6.30 23.08
C ALA A 406 1.95 -5.60 21.72
N MET A 407 2.32 -6.25 20.62
CA MET A 407 2.05 -5.72 19.27
C MET A 407 0.57 -5.51 19.04
N TYR A 408 -0.26 -6.51 19.36
CA TYR A 408 -1.71 -6.40 19.28
C TYR A 408 -2.25 -5.22 20.10
N VAL A 409 -1.80 -5.08 21.34
CA VAL A 409 -2.24 -3.99 22.23
C VAL A 409 -1.86 -2.62 21.67
N ILE A 410 -0.66 -2.47 21.09
CA ILE A 410 -0.24 -1.21 20.45
C ILE A 410 -1.14 -0.91 19.24
N GLY A 411 -1.38 -1.88 18.36
CA GLY A 411 -2.26 -1.68 17.20
C GLY A 411 -3.69 -1.35 17.62
N ALA A 412 -4.24 -2.08 18.59
CA ALA A 412 -5.57 -1.81 19.15
C ALA A 412 -5.65 -0.44 19.81
N TRP A 413 -4.64 -0.04 20.58
CA TRP A 413 -4.56 1.27 21.21
C TRP A 413 -4.58 2.39 20.18
N LEU A 414 -3.73 2.30 19.14
CA LEU A 414 -3.70 3.30 18.07
C LEU A 414 -5.05 3.43 17.36
N TYR A 415 -5.72 2.29 17.11
CA TYR A 415 -7.06 2.28 16.51
C TYR A 415 -8.10 2.92 17.44
N VAL A 416 -8.14 2.52 18.72
CA VAL A 416 -9.08 3.08 19.71
C VAL A 416 -8.86 4.60 19.88
N VAL A 417 -7.61 5.04 19.94
CA VAL A 417 -7.26 6.46 20.06
C VAL A 417 -7.79 7.25 18.87
N VAL A 418 -7.61 6.76 17.64
CA VAL A 418 -8.01 7.52 16.45
C VAL A 418 -9.52 7.65 16.31
N VAL A 419 -10.29 6.64 16.72
CA VAL A 419 -11.75 6.63 16.54
C VAL A 419 -12.53 7.20 17.72
N ALA A 420 -11.94 7.22 18.93
CA ALA A 420 -12.72 7.44 20.16
C ALA A 420 -12.10 8.41 21.17
N LEU A 421 -10.79 8.75 21.12
CA LEU A 421 -10.18 9.57 22.16
C LEU A 421 -10.58 11.05 22.03
N PRO A 422 -11.36 11.63 22.98
CA PRO A 422 -11.89 12.98 22.86
C PRO A 422 -10.90 14.08 23.32
N ILE A 423 -9.61 13.77 23.44
CA ILE A 423 -8.56 14.72 23.83
C ILE A 423 -7.71 15.03 22.60
N PRO A 424 -7.94 16.17 21.88
CA PRO A 424 -7.36 16.41 20.56
C PRO A 424 -5.83 16.36 20.53
N ASN A 425 -5.15 17.00 21.48
CA ASN A 425 -3.69 17.03 21.54
C ASN A 425 -3.08 15.63 21.76
N LEU A 426 -3.72 14.81 22.59
CA LEU A 426 -3.26 13.45 22.87
C LEU A 426 -3.54 12.52 21.69
N ARG A 427 -4.72 12.64 21.08
CA ARG A 427 -5.07 11.93 19.85
C ARG A 427 -4.06 12.26 18.75
N ASP A 428 -3.80 13.53 18.50
CA ASP A 428 -2.84 13.98 17.51
C ASP A 428 -1.41 13.52 17.82
N ALA A 429 -1.00 13.49 19.09
CA ALA A 429 0.31 12.99 19.47
C ALA A 429 0.52 11.53 19.08
N PHE A 430 -0.50 10.67 19.23
CA PHE A 430 -0.42 9.25 18.91
C PHE A 430 -0.73 8.93 17.43
N THR A 431 -1.68 9.64 16.81
CA THR A 431 -2.24 9.23 15.50
C THR A 431 -2.07 10.28 14.40
N GLY A 432 -1.55 11.46 14.71
CA GLY A 432 -1.36 12.56 13.77
C GLY A 432 -0.43 12.22 12.59
N SER A 433 0.56 11.33 12.77
CA SER A 433 1.42 10.84 11.67
C SER A 433 0.66 10.02 10.61
N TRP A 434 -0.57 9.60 10.91
CA TRP A 434 -1.49 8.96 9.98
C TRP A 434 -2.74 9.80 9.74
N TYR A 435 -2.59 11.14 9.81
CA TYR A 435 -3.65 12.12 9.54
C TYR A 435 -4.81 12.11 10.53
N ASN A 436 -4.70 11.45 11.69
CA ASN A 436 -5.83 11.11 12.57
C ASN A 436 -6.96 10.35 11.82
N ASN A 437 -6.59 9.53 10.84
CA ASN A 437 -7.51 8.88 9.92
C ASN A 437 -7.73 7.42 10.30
N ALA A 438 -8.96 7.05 10.60
CA ALA A 438 -9.34 5.74 11.12
C ALA A 438 -9.01 4.57 10.16
N PRO A 439 -9.31 4.64 8.84
CA PRO A 439 -8.98 3.57 7.90
C PRO A 439 -7.51 3.20 7.84
N ARG A 440 -6.62 4.20 7.90
CA ARG A 440 -5.17 3.97 7.90
C ARG A 440 -4.72 3.16 9.12
N LEU A 441 -5.26 3.47 10.30
CA LEU A 441 -4.93 2.76 11.53
C LEU A 441 -5.64 1.41 11.65
N ALA A 442 -6.84 1.26 11.08
CA ALA A 442 -7.50 -0.03 10.92
C ALA A 442 -6.64 -1.02 10.11
N ALA A 443 -6.07 -0.55 8.99
CA ALA A 443 -5.19 -1.36 8.14
C ALA A 443 -3.88 -1.75 8.87
N ILE A 444 -3.25 -0.83 9.60
CA ILE A 444 -2.06 -1.11 10.42
C ILE A 444 -2.38 -2.13 11.52
N PHE A 445 -3.55 -2.04 12.12
CA PHE A 445 -3.96 -2.96 13.18
C PHE A 445 -4.06 -4.41 12.69
N VAL A 446 -4.42 -4.65 11.41
CA VAL A 446 -4.40 -6.02 10.84
C VAL A 446 -3.00 -6.63 10.91
N VAL A 447 -1.95 -5.87 10.64
CA VAL A 447 -0.55 -6.35 10.75
C VAL A 447 -0.23 -6.74 12.20
N ALA A 448 -0.72 -5.98 13.17
CA ALA A 448 -0.46 -6.20 14.59
C ALA A 448 -1.19 -7.42 15.16
N LEU A 449 -2.45 -7.65 14.76
CA LEU A 449 -3.28 -8.75 15.30
C LEU A 449 -2.90 -10.12 14.74
N LEU A 450 -2.36 -10.18 13.53
CA LEU A 450 -2.14 -11.40 12.77
C LEU A 450 -1.21 -12.40 13.47
N PRO A 451 -0.05 -12.05 14.04
CA PRO A 451 0.81 -13.01 14.73
C PRO A 451 0.15 -13.63 15.96
N LEU A 452 -0.63 -12.83 16.72
CA LEU A 452 -1.34 -13.30 17.91
C LEU A 452 -2.46 -14.28 17.54
N ALA A 453 -3.24 -13.99 16.49
CA ALA A 453 -4.27 -14.88 15.96
C ALA A 453 -3.67 -16.22 15.49
N ALA A 454 -2.56 -16.16 14.73
CA ALA A 454 -1.86 -17.36 14.27
C ALA A 454 -1.30 -18.20 15.42
N TYR A 455 -0.79 -17.55 16.48
CA TYR A 455 -0.36 -18.21 17.70
C TYR A 455 -1.52 -18.91 18.40
N GLY A 456 -2.66 -18.21 18.56
CA GLY A 456 -3.89 -18.76 19.16
C GLY A 456 -4.37 -20.01 18.45
N ALA A 457 -4.46 -19.98 17.12
CA ALA A 457 -4.80 -21.12 16.29
C ALA A 457 -3.85 -22.31 16.49
N ALA A 458 -2.54 -22.06 16.42
CA ALA A 458 -1.53 -23.11 16.52
C ALA A 458 -1.49 -23.77 17.91
N ARG A 459 -1.68 -22.99 18.98
CA ARG A 459 -1.75 -23.52 20.35
C ARG A 459 -3.02 -24.33 20.58
N THR A 460 -4.16 -23.82 20.11
CA THR A 460 -5.43 -24.56 20.19
C THR A 460 -5.35 -25.85 19.39
N TRP A 461 -4.80 -25.84 18.17
CA TRP A 461 -4.59 -27.06 17.39
C TRP A 461 -3.69 -28.06 18.11
N THR A 462 -2.60 -27.60 18.72
CA THR A 462 -1.69 -28.47 19.49
C THR A 462 -2.40 -29.10 20.68
N TRP A 463 -3.22 -28.34 21.40
CA TRP A 463 -4.01 -28.79 22.53
C TRP A 463 -5.09 -29.80 22.13
N LEU A 464 -5.85 -29.55 21.06
CA LEU A 464 -6.84 -30.46 20.51
C LEU A 464 -6.18 -31.78 20.06
N ARG A 465 -5.07 -31.69 19.33
CA ARG A 465 -4.35 -32.88 18.87
C ARG A 465 -3.79 -33.72 20.00
N ALA A 466 -3.40 -33.12 21.11
CA ALA A 466 -2.92 -33.86 22.29
C ALA A 466 -4.02 -34.70 22.95
N ARG A 467 -5.30 -34.36 22.75
CA ARG A 467 -6.46 -35.10 23.28
C ARG A 467 -6.88 -36.30 22.42
N ILE A 468 -6.40 -36.39 21.18
CA ILE A 468 -6.63 -37.59 20.36
C ILE A 468 -5.72 -38.70 20.88
N PRO A 469 -6.27 -39.88 21.19
CA PRO A 469 -5.49 -41.03 21.67
C PRO A 469 -4.34 -41.37 20.74
N ALA A 470 -3.20 -41.77 21.31
CA ALA A 470 -1.99 -42.07 20.52
C ALA A 470 -2.24 -43.17 19.49
N ASP A 471 -3.00 -44.22 19.86
CA ASP A 471 -3.34 -45.32 18.95
C ASP A 471 -4.17 -44.88 17.76
N THR A 472 -5.11 -43.95 17.96
CA THR A 472 -5.90 -43.36 16.86
C THR A 472 -5.01 -42.58 15.94
N ARG A 473 -4.06 -41.78 16.46
CA ARG A 473 -3.12 -40.99 15.67
C ARG A 473 -2.16 -41.85 14.85
N GLN A 474 -1.76 -43.02 15.38
CA GLN A 474 -0.86 -43.93 14.67
C GLN A 474 -1.57 -44.73 13.57
N ARG A 475 -2.88 -44.96 13.71
CA ARG A 475 -3.69 -45.68 12.70
C ARG A 475 -4.02 -44.84 11.47
N VAL A 476 -3.92 -43.49 11.54
CA VAL A 476 -4.18 -42.60 10.39
C VAL A 476 -2.99 -42.64 9.43
N PRO A 477 -3.16 -43.15 8.20
CA PRO A 477 -2.09 -43.16 7.23
C PRO A 477 -1.65 -41.73 6.90
N ARG A 478 -0.39 -41.54 6.50
CA ARG A 478 0.19 -40.21 6.18
C ARG A 478 -0.67 -39.43 5.17
N GLY A 479 -1.19 -40.10 4.12
CA GLY A 479 -2.08 -39.47 3.14
C GLY A 479 -3.36 -38.93 3.77
N GLY A 480 -3.98 -39.68 4.66
CA GLY A 480 -5.19 -39.26 5.41
C GLY A 480 -4.92 -38.08 6.34
N ALA A 481 -3.75 -38.04 6.99
CA ALA A 481 -3.36 -36.92 7.85
C ALA A 481 -3.11 -35.63 7.02
N ILE A 482 -2.53 -35.74 5.81
CA ILE A 482 -2.35 -34.61 4.91
C ILE A 482 -3.72 -34.14 4.39
N ALA A 483 -4.59 -35.04 3.93
CA ALA A 483 -5.93 -34.70 3.44
C ALA A 483 -6.76 -33.98 4.53
N ALA A 484 -6.75 -34.48 5.77
CA ALA A 484 -7.41 -33.83 6.89
C ALA A 484 -6.84 -32.43 7.19
N GLY A 485 -5.52 -32.26 7.09
CA GLY A 485 -4.87 -30.97 7.27
C GLY A 485 -5.22 -29.97 6.16
N VAL A 486 -5.31 -30.42 4.90
CA VAL A 486 -5.75 -29.59 3.76
C VAL A 486 -7.22 -29.19 3.94
N ALA A 487 -8.09 -30.15 4.30
CA ALA A 487 -9.51 -29.87 4.57
C ALA A 487 -9.67 -28.84 5.70
N ALA A 488 -8.88 -28.97 6.78
CA ALA A 488 -8.89 -27.98 7.87
C ALA A 488 -8.39 -26.60 7.42
N ALA A 489 -7.39 -26.54 6.55
CA ALA A 489 -6.89 -25.27 6.00
C ALA A 489 -7.96 -24.60 5.11
N VAL A 490 -8.59 -25.37 4.22
CA VAL A 490 -9.70 -24.88 3.36
C VAL A 490 -10.86 -24.40 4.21
N ALA A 491 -11.28 -25.19 5.22
CA ALA A 491 -12.36 -24.82 6.14
C ALA A 491 -12.05 -23.52 6.89
N LEU A 492 -10.82 -23.36 7.40
CA LEU A 492 -10.42 -22.14 8.10
C LEU A 492 -10.45 -20.90 7.18
N VAL A 493 -9.94 -21.02 5.95
CA VAL A 493 -9.97 -19.93 4.97
C VAL A 493 -11.42 -19.61 4.59
N ALA A 494 -12.28 -20.61 4.39
CA ALA A 494 -13.70 -20.41 4.07
C ALA A 494 -14.45 -19.72 5.23
N VAL A 495 -14.24 -20.16 6.48
CA VAL A 495 -14.83 -19.53 7.66
C VAL A 495 -14.31 -18.09 7.84
N ALA A 496 -13.05 -17.82 7.49
CA ALA A 496 -12.49 -16.48 7.53
C ALA A 496 -13.14 -15.51 6.52
N GLN A 497 -13.85 -16.03 5.49
CA GLN A 497 -14.61 -15.21 4.56
C GLN A 497 -16.01 -14.83 5.08
N ILE A 498 -16.43 -15.33 6.24
CA ILE A 498 -17.74 -15.04 6.82
C ILE A 498 -17.66 -13.77 7.68
N GLY A 499 -18.68 -12.91 7.58
CA GLY A 499 -18.76 -11.67 8.35
C GLY A 499 -18.27 -10.44 7.58
N ALA A 500 -17.20 -9.82 8.00
CA ALA A 500 -16.74 -8.52 7.47
C ALA A 500 -16.35 -8.53 5.99
N VAL A 501 -15.85 -9.65 5.44
CA VAL A 501 -15.33 -9.71 4.06
C VAL A 501 -16.39 -9.44 3.00
N PRO A 502 -17.58 -10.10 2.99
CA PRO A 502 -18.61 -9.81 2.00
C PRO A 502 -19.05 -8.34 2.00
N ARG A 503 -19.18 -7.75 3.19
CA ARG A 503 -19.54 -6.34 3.34
C ARG A 503 -18.49 -5.40 2.74
N ALA A 504 -17.23 -5.71 3.00
CA ALA A 504 -16.11 -4.94 2.46
C ALA A 504 -16.01 -5.05 0.93
N VAL A 505 -16.23 -6.24 0.38
CA VAL A 505 -16.25 -6.46 -1.07
C VAL A 505 -17.42 -5.71 -1.72
N GLU A 506 -18.61 -5.75 -1.12
CA GLU A 506 -19.79 -5.00 -1.59
C GLU A 506 -19.48 -3.49 -1.68
N TRP A 507 -18.92 -2.91 -0.61
CA TRP A 507 -18.59 -1.50 -0.56
C TRP A 507 -17.49 -1.14 -1.55
N ALA A 508 -16.38 -1.88 -1.56
CA ALA A 508 -15.30 -1.66 -2.51
C ALA A 508 -15.76 -1.80 -3.96
N SER A 509 -16.61 -2.79 -4.29
CA SER A 509 -17.17 -2.96 -5.63
C SER A 509 -18.03 -1.76 -6.05
N SER A 510 -18.74 -1.14 -5.11
CA SER A 510 -19.53 0.07 -5.42
C SER A 510 -18.66 1.26 -5.81
N THR A 511 -17.45 1.38 -5.24
CA THR A 511 -16.50 2.46 -5.59
C THR A 511 -15.79 2.24 -6.95
N TYR A 512 -15.80 1.01 -7.50
CA TYR A 512 -15.21 0.70 -8.82
C TYR A 512 -16.27 0.62 -9.93
N ARG A 513 -17.54 0.66 -9.56
CA ARG A 513 -18.64 0.58 -10.54
C ARG A 513 -18.85 1.94 -11.19
N MET A 514 -18.71 1.98 -12.51
CA MET A 514 -19.06 3.14 -13.31
C MET A 514 -20.52 3.03 -13.75
N THR A 515 -21.30 4.10 -13.56
CA THR A 515 -22.71 4.23 -13.94
C THR A 515 -22.95 5.61 -14.56
N ALA A 516 -24.14 5.87 -15.04
CA ALA A 516 -24.53 7.19 -15.52
C ALA A 516 -24.51 8.25 -14.39
N GLU A 517 -24.68 7.81 -13.12
CA GLU A 517 -24.74 8.69 -11.95
C GLU A 517 -23.41 8.72 -11.15
N SER A 518 -22.33 8.12 -11.69
CA SER A 518 -21.02 8.16 -11.01
C SER A 518 -20.53 9.59 -10.86
N ALA A 519 -20.17 9.96 -9.62
CA ALA A 519 -19.86 11.36 -9.28
C ALA A 519 -18.45 11.81 -9.71
N LEU A 520 -17.51 10.89 -9.98
CA LEU A 520 -16.18 11.25 -10.47
C LEU A 520 -16.12 11.19 -12.00
N VAL A 521 -16.47 10.04 -12.58
CA VAL A 521 -16.58 9.87 -14.04
C VAL A 521 -17.77 8.97 -14.32
N SER A 522 -18.80 9.52 -14.94
CA SER A 522 -19.98 8.78 -15.42
C SER A 522 -19.66 7.99 -16.70
N SER A 523 -20.57 7.11 -17.10
CA SER A 523 -20.44 6.35 -18.35
C SER A 523 -20.36 7.25 -19.58
N ASP A 524 -21.08 8.38 -19.59
CA ASP A 524 -21.07 9.33 -20.70
C ASP A 524 -19.77 10.13 -20.76
N GLU A 525 -19.30 10.63 -19.62
CA GLU A 525 -18.01 11.32 -19.51
C GLU A 525 -16.85 10.39 -19.90
N TYR A 526 -16.91 9.13 -19.48
CA TYR A 526 -15.90 8.15 -19.89
C TYR A 526 -15.92 7.89 -21.39
N ALA A 527 -17.12 7.79 -22.00
CA ALA A 527 -17.24 7.62 -23.45
C ALA A 527 -16.66 8.81 -24.22
N LEU A 528 -16.86 10.03 -23.72
CA LEU A 528 -16.24 11.24 -24.30
C LEU A 528 -14.71 11.24 -24.09
N LEU A 529 -14.22 10.89 -22.89
CA LEU A 529 -12.78 10.79 -22.62
C LEU A 529 -12.06 9.74 -23.49
N THR A 530 -12.73 8.64 -23.87
CA THR A 530 -12.11 7.58 -24.67
C THR A 530 -11.86 7.94 -26.13
N ARG A 531 -12.45 9.04 -26.64
CA ARG A 531 -12.23 9.57 -28.00
C ARG A 531 -11.66 10.98 -28.01
N LEU A 532 -11.31 11.51 -26.83
CA LEU A 532 -10.76 12.85 -26.69
C LEU A 532 -9.46 13.07 -27.47
N ASP A 533 -8.69 12.01 -27.68
CA ASP A 533 -7.45 12.03 -28.44
C ASP A 533 -7.66 12.20 -29.95
N GLU A 534 -8.85 11.95 -30.45
CA GLU A 534 -9.25 12.19 -31.85
C GLU A 534 -9.57 13.68 -32.08
N GLU A 535 -10.07 14.40 -31.05
CA GLU A 535 -10.57 15.78 -31.13
C GLU A 535 -9.57 16.82 -30.63
N VAL A 536 -8.75 16.46 -29.65
CA VAL A 536 -7.83 17.38 -28.97
C VAL A 536 -6.38 17.07 -29.34
N PRO A 537 -5.61 18.02 -29.90
CA PRO A 537 -4.17 17.83 -30.16
C PRO A 537 -3.36 17.62 -28.88
N GLU A 538 -2.28 16.84 -28.95
CA GLU A 538 -1.37 16.60 -27.81
C GLU A 538 -0.76 17.89 -27.23
N SER A 539 -0.55 18.91 -28.07
CA SER A 539 0.02 20.19 -27.64
C SER A 539 -0.95 21.05 -26.82
N ALA A 540 -2.26 20.86 -26.99
CA ALA A 540 -3.26 21.67 -26.33
C ALA A 540 -3.45 21.27 -24.85
N VAL A 541 -3.85 22.26 -24.04
CA VAL A 541 -4.24 22.06 -22.64
C VAL A 541 -5.77 22.11 -22.53
N VAL A 542 -6.33 21.15 -21.84
CA VAL A 542 -7.76 21.04 -21.56
C VAL A 542 -8.05 21.59 -20.16
N ALA A 543 -8.97 22.55 -20.08
CA ALA A 543 -9.50 23.02 -18.80
C ALA A 543 -10.76 22.21 -18.43
N GLY A 544 -10.97 21.98 -17.15
CA GLY A 544 -12.12 21.26 -16.62
C GLY A 544 -12.09 21.22 -15.11
N ASP A 545 -13.23 20.92 -14.47
CA ASP A 545 -13.30 20.84 -13.02
C ASP A 545 -12.77 19.48 -12.53
N PRO A 546 -11.69 19.46 -11.70
CA PRO A 546 -11.14 18.22 -11.18
C PRO A 546 -12.12 17.44 -10.29
N PHE A 547 -13.02 18.12 -9.57
CA PHE A 547 -14.01 17.45 -8.72
C PHE A 547 -15.06 16.68 -9.52
N ALA A 548 -15.33 17.10 -10.77
CA ALA A 548 -16.19 16.40 -11.71
C ALA A 548 -15.42 15.39 -12.59
N GLY A 549 -14.15 15.12 -12.29
CA GLY A 549 -13.36 14.10 -12.99
C GLY A 549 -12.70 14.53 -14.30
N ALA A 550 -12.92 15.75 -14.80
CA ALA A 550 -12.33 16.25 -16.04
C ALA A 550 -10.78 16.20 -16.03
N ALA A 551 -10.16 16.31 -14.84
CA ALA A 551 -8.72 16.13 -14.66
C ALA A 551 -8.21 14.77 -15.12
N LEU A 552 -9.05 13.73 -15.17
CA LEU A 552 -8.67 12.39 -15.62
C LEU A 552 -8.44 12.29 -17.14
N ALA A 553 -8.77 13.32 -17.92
CA ALA A 553 -8.33 13.45 -19.31
C ALA A 553 -6.80 13.27 -19.43
N TYR A 554 -6.04 13.68 -18.42
CA TYR A 554 -4.59 13.51 -18.38
C TYR A 554 -4.18 12.03 -18.34
N ALA A 555 -4.72 11.24 -17.40
CA ALA A 555 -4.35 9.84 -17.28
C ALA A 555 -5.03 8.91 -18.30
N LEU A 556 -6.29 9.21 -18.68
CA LEU A 556 -7.12 8.31 -19.47
C LEU A 556 -7.05 8.58 -20.97
N ALA A 557 -6.90 9.87 -21.38
CA ALA A 557 -6.87 10.28 -22.78
C ALA A 557 -5.50 10.82 -23.25
N ASP A 558 -4.51 10.82 -22.37
CA ASP A 558 -3.17 11.35 -22.69
C ASP A 558 -3.19 12.83 -23.18
N ARG A 559 -4.03 13.66 -22.56
CA ARG A 559 -4.15 15.09 -22.87
C ARG A 559 -3.79 15.95 -21.67
N ARG A 560 -2.94 16.94 -21.88
CA ARG A 560 -2.54 17.88 -20.84
C ARG A 560 -3.76 18.60 -20.28
N VAL A 561 -3.81 18.75 -18.95
CA VAL A 561 -4.91 19.42 -18.26
C VAL A 561 -4.40 20.63 -17.48
N LEU A 562 -5.20 21.69 -17.41
CA LEU A 562 -4.88 22.88 -16.62
C LEU A 562 -4.76 22.55 -15.11
N LEU A 563 -5.65 21.73 -14.61
CA LEU A 563 -5.75 21.36 -13.20
C LEU A 563 -5.66 19.82 -13.05
N PRO A 564 -4.48 19.25 -12.85
CA PRO A 564 -4.32 17.79 -12.75
C PRO A 564 -4.86 17.19 -11.45
N HIS A 565 -5.25 18.02 -10.48
CA HIS A 565 -5.87 17.61 -9.23
C HIS A 565 -6.63 18.79 -8.59
N ALA A 566 -7.64 18.51 -7.78
CA ALA A 566 -8.41 19.53 -7.09
C ALA A 566 -7.61 20.34 -6.04
N LEU A 567 -6.51 19.78 -5.54
CA LEU A 567 -5.59 20.43 -4.59
C LEU A 567 -4.32 20.95 -5.27
N VAL A 568 -4.42 21.37 -6.53
CA VAL A 568 -3.30 22.01 -7.25
C VAL A 568 -3.09 23.44 -6.74
N GLU A 569 -1.84 23.89 -6.74
CA GLU A 569 -1.49 25.28 -6.45
C GLU A 569 -2.06 26.21 -7.52
N MET A 570 -2.89 27.18 -7.08
CA MET A 570 -3.55 28.15 -7.94
C MET A 570 -2.69 29.42 -8.04
N ASP A 571 -2.12 29.67 -9.20
CA ASP A 571 -1.51 30.95 -9.54
C ASP A 571 -2.55 31.93 -10.11
N ASP A 572 -2.11 33.15 -10.43
CA ASP A 572 -2.99 34.19 -10.97
C ASP A 572 -3.59 33.81 -12.33
N ALA A 573 -2.83 33.09 -13.18
CA ALA A 573 -3.28 32.66 -14.51
C ALA A 573 -4.40 31.63 -14.40
N ARG A 574 -4.17 30.53 -13.63
CA ARG A 574 -5.19 29.49 -13.38
C ARG A 574 -6.43 30.05 -12.72
N THR A 575 -6.25 30.96 -11.74
CA THR A 575 -7.38 31.60 -11.03
C THR A 575 -8.25 32.41 -12.00
N ARG A 576 -7.66 33.17 -12.91
CA ARG A 576 -8.40 33.95 -13.94
C ARG A 576 -9.13 33.04 -14.93
N ILE A 577 -8.46 32.00 -15.43
CA ILE A 577 -9.07 31.06 -16.38
C ILE A 577 -10.28 30.36 -15.73
N VAL A 578 -10.12 29.85 -14.50
CA VAL A 578 -11.22 29.19 -13.79
C VAL A 578 -12.37 30.14 -13.50
N ALA A 579 -12.10 31.38 -13.13
CA ALA A 579 -13.14 32.40 -12.94
C ALA A 579 -13.91 32.67 -14.24
N ALA A 580 -13.19 32.83 -15.36
CA ALA A 580 -13.81 33.04 -16.67
C ALA A 580 -14.68 31.86 -17.13
N LEU A 581 -14.24 30.63 -16.84
CA LEU A 581 -15.02 29.40 -17.11
C LEU A 581 -16.30 29.34 -16.27
N ARG A 582 -16.26 29.75 -15.00
CA ARG A 582 -17.46 29.79 -14.14
C ARG A 582 -18.49 30.81 -14.62
N GLU A 583 -18.05 31.90 -15.23
CA GLU A 583 -18.91 32.94 -15.76
C GLU A 583 -19.31 32.71 -17.23
N GLY A 584 -18.69 31.74 -17.92
CA GLY A 584 -18.86 31.52 -19.37
C GLY A 584 -18.32 32.67 -20.23
N ARG A 585 -17.47 33.52 -19.68
CA ARG A 585 -16.96 34.73 -20.35
C ARG A 585 -15.49 34.98 -20.06
N PHE A 586 -14.71 35.11 -21.12
CA PHE A 586 -13.28 35.43 -21.07
C PHE A 586 -13.06 36.91 -21.35
N ASP A 587 -12.53 37.66 -20.40
CA ASP A 587 -12.02 39.01 -20.63
C ASP A 587 -10.63 38.95 -21.26
N ALA A 588 -10.07 40.13 -21.63
CA ALA A 588 -8.75 40.19 -22.25
C ALA A 588 -7.63 39.63 -21.36
N ALA A 589 -7.76 39.64 -20.05
CA ALA A 589 -6.75 39.11 -19.13
C ALA A 589 -6.87 37.57 -19.03
N ALA A 590 -8.07 37.03 -18.98
CA ALA A 590 -8.32 35.58 -18.99
C ALA A 590 -7.91 34.96 -20.35
N CYS A 591 -8.18 35.66 -21.48
CA CYS A 591 -7.71 35.23 -22.80
C CYS A 591 -6.18 35.20 -22.91
N ARG A 592 -5.48 36.22 -22.38
CA ARG A 592 -4.01 36.18 -22.35
C ARG A 592 -3.49 35.00 -21.52
N ALA A 593 -4.04 34.77 -20.31
CA ALA A 593 -3.65 33.67 -19.48
C ALA A 593 -3.93 32.30 -20.16
N ALA A 594 -5.09 32.14 -20.81
CA ALA A 594 -5.41 30.91 -21.55
C ALA A 594 -4.43 30.69 -22.73
N ASN A 595 -4.03 31.73 -23.42
CA ASN A 595 -3.07 31.64 -24.51
C ASN A 595 -1.65 31.32 -24.01
N GLU A 596 -1.21 31.91 -22.90
CA GLU A 596 0.10 31.66 -22.28
C GLU A 596 0.23 30.19 -21.78
N ASP A 597 -0.87 29.61 -21.25
CA ASP A 597 -0.91 28.23 -20.78
C ASP A 597 -1.38 27.23 -21.85
N ASP A 598 -1.53 27.61 -23.13
CA ASP A 598 -2.03 26.80 -24.25
C ASP A 598 -3.42 26.17 -23.98
N VAL A 599 -4.26 26.79 -23.14
CA VAL A 599 -5.63 26.33 -22.88
C VAL A 599 -6.47 26.63 -24.12
N ARG A 600 -6.89 25.56 -24.81
CA ARG A 600 -7.67 25.61 -26.05
C ARG A 600 -9.00 24.88 -25.95
N TYR A 601 -9.15 23.97 -25.02
CA TYR A 601 -10.32 23.13 -24.88
C TYR A 601 -10.87 23.16 -23.46
N VAL A 602 -12.17 22.95 -23.34
CA VAL A 602 -12.88 22.92 -22.05
C VAL A 602 -13.74 21.68 -21.99
N LEU A 603 -13.55 20.87 -20.96
CA LEU A 603 -14.44 19.76 -20.60
C LEU A 603 -15.42 20.24 -19.54
N ASP A 604 -16.70 20.17 -19.86
CA ASP A 604 -17.82 20.42 -18.96
C ASP A 604 -18.53 19.10 -18.64
N PHE A 605 -18.37 18.65 -17.40
CA PHE A 605 -18.99 17.45 -16.86
C PHE A 605 -20.12 17.79 -15.87
N GLY A 606 -20.66 19.02 -15.96
CA GLY A 606 -21.80 19.47 -15.17
C GLY A 606 -21.46 19.75 -13.71
N THR A 607 -22.42 19.47 -12.82
CA THR A 607 -22.36 19.87 -11.40
C THR A 607 -22.24 18.68 -10.43
N ALA A 608 -22.14 17.46 -10.93
CA ALA A 608 -21.84 16.30 -10.09
C ALA A 608 -20.36 16.32 -9.70
N GLY A 609 -20.06 16.14 -8.42
CA GLY A 609 -18.68 16.12 -7.94
C GLY A 609 -18.45 15.00 -6.93
N VAL A 610 -17.23 14.50 -6.87
CA VAL A 610 -16.83 13.35 -6.04
C VAL A 610 -17.09 13.54 -4.53
N HIS A 611 -17.16 14.78 -4.06
CA HIS A 611 -17.53 15.12 -2.67
C HIS A 611 -18.92 15.75 -2.53
N GLY A 612 -19.76 15.60 -3.53
CA GLY A 612 -21.09 16.20 -3.62
C GLY A 612 -21.15 17.28 -4.70
N PRO A 613 -22.32 17.92 -4.86
CA PRO A 613 -22.52 18.92 -5.90
C PRO A 613 -21.49 20.04 -5.86
N ILE A 614 -21.01 20.44 -7.04
CA ILE A 614 -20.09 21.57 -7.25
C ILE A 614 -20.82 22.71 -7.97
N GLU A 615 -20.23 23.91 -7.99
CA GLU A 615 -20.81 25.05 -8.72
C GLU A 615 -20.87 24.79 -10.24
N GLY A 616 -19.91 24.00 -10.76
CA GLY A 616 -19.79 23.73 -12.19
C GLY A 616 -19.46 24.98 -13.00
N TYR A 617 -19.62 24.86 -14.31
CA TYR A 617 -19.49 25.98 -15.24
C TYR A 617 -20.89 26.43 -15.70
N SER A 618 -21.09 27.72 -15.84
CA SER A 618 -22.38 28.28 -16.28
C SER A 618 -22.21 29.05 -17.60
N GLY A 619 -23.24 28.94 -18.47
CA GLY A 619 -23.29 29.72 -19.70
C GLY A 619 -22.26 29.37 -20.76
N LEU A 620 -21.55 28.24 -20.67
CA LEU A 620 -20.58 27.85 -21.68
C LEU A 620 -21.23 27.64 -23.05
N GLY A 621 -22.42 27.03 -23.10
CA GLY A 621 -23.16 26.80 -24.34
C GLY A 621 -23.69 28.09 -25.01
N ASP A 622 -23.86 29.17 -24.23
CA ASP A 622 -24.33 30.46 -24.72
C ASP A 622 -23.17 31.44 -25.05
N SER A 623 -21.96 31.04 -24.74
CA SER A 623 -20.76 31.87 -24.92
C SER A 623 -20.37 31.96 -26.39
N SER A 624 -20.26 33.17 -26.93
CA SER A 624 -19.72 33.40 -28.29
C SER A 624 -18.22 33.11 -28.44
N GLN A 625 -17.56 32.80 -27.31
CA GLN A 625 -16.12 32.53 -27.26
C GLN A 625 -15.79 31.04 -27.26
N LEU A 626 -16.81 30.19 -27.12
CA LEU A 626 -16.69 28.73 -27.06
C LEU A 626 -17.51 28.08 -28.18
N THR A 627 -16.94 27.08 -28.81
CA THR A 627 -17.61 26.29 -29.86
C THR A 627 -17.72 24.85 -29.37
N LEU A 628 -18.96 24.32 -29.32
CA LEU A 628 -19.18 22.91 -29.00
C LEU A 628 -18.57 22.02 -30.10
N ILE A 629 -17.68 21.10 -29.71
CA ILE A 629 -16.99 20.16 -30.60
C ILE A 629 -17.62 18.77 -30.52
N ASP A 630 -17.83 18.29 -29.29
CA ASP A 630 -18.36 16.95 -29.05
C ASP A 630 -19.27 16.94 -27.79
N GLU A 631 -20.25 16.03 -27.79
CA GLU A 631 -21.12 15.82 -26.63
C GLU A 631 -21.50 14.35 -26.46
N GLN A 632 -21.67 13.94 -25.22
CA GLN A 632 -22.16 12.62 -24.86
C GLN A 632 -23.01 12.72 -23.60
N GLY A 633 -24.32 12.55 -23.73
CA GLY A 633 -25.25 12.85 -22.64
C GLY A 633 -25.13 14.30 -22.19
N ASP A 634 -24.79 14.51 -20.92
CA ASP A 634 -24.56 15.86 -20.37
C ASP A 634 -23.10 16.30 -20.42
N ALA A 635 -22.17 15.40 -20.79
CA ALA A 635 -20.76 15.71 -20.93
C ALA A 635 -20.49 16.45 -22.25
N ARG A 636 -19.75 17.55 -22.21
CA ARG A 636 -19.46 18.39 -23.38
C ARG A 636 -18.00 18.76 -23.48
N LEU A 637 -17.53 18.81 -24.73
CA LEU A 637 -16.22 19.33 -25.11
C LEU A 637 -16.39 20.61 -25.94
N TYR A 638 -15.79 21.71 -25.50
CA TYR A 638 -15.76 22.97 -26.21
C TYR A 638 -14.35 23.32 -26.66
N GLU A 639 -14.24 24.01 -27.80
CA GLU A 639 -13.02 24.71 -28.21
C GLU A 639 -13.14 26.19 -27.85
N LEU A 640 -12.09 26.77 -27.28
CA LEU A 640 -11.98 28.20 -26.95
C LEU A 640 -11.54 28.98 -28.19
N THR A 641 -12.51 29.46 -28.99
CA THR A 641 -12.29 30.15 -30.27
C THR A 641 -12.21 31.67 -30.13
N GLY A 642 -12.87 32.24 -29.11
CA GLY A 642 -12.95 33.70 -28.93
C GLY A 642 -11.73 34.39 -28.30
N CYS A 643 -10.71 33.63 -27.90
CA CYS A 643 -9.45 34.14 -27.36
C CYS A 643 -8.31 34.14 -28.38
N SER A 644 -8.59 34.01 -29.70
CA SER A 644 -7.57 34.16 -30.71
C SER A 644 -7.00 35.58 -30.63
N LEU A 645 -5.69 35.72 -30.40
CA LEU A 645 -5.00 37.01 -30.57
C LEU A 645 -5.24 37.44 -32.01
N ALA A 646 -6.01 38.53 -32.22
CA ALA A 646 -5.98 39.23 -33.48
C ALA A 646 -4.50 39.57 -33.73
N GLY A 647 -3.89 38.93 -34.76
CA GLY A 647 -2.48 39.00 -35.09
C GLY A 647 -1.96 40.41 -35.33
#